data_25050dc5ecce6601669789ecd996e037
#
_entry.id   25050dc5ecce6601669789ecd996e037
#
_cell.length_a   1.000
_cell.length_b   1.000
_cell.length_c   1.000
_cell.angle_alpha   90.00
_cell.angle_beta   90.00
_cell.angle_gamma   90.00
#
_symmetry.space_group_name_H-M   'P 1'
#
loop_
_entity.id
_entity.type
_entity.pdbx_description
1 polymer ?
#
loop_
_entity_poly.entity_id
_entity_poly.type
_entity_poly.pdbx_seq_one_letter_code
_entity_poly.pdbx_strand_id
1 'polypeptide(L)'
;MRKQHVAVLTTITLIIFCSVHNASDVRADTAGGALVDATGASTQSQALMHYLSAGDNHTCIVLSDNSVKCFGMGADGQLGSGTTDNIGDGTGMSVASSSAVALGSGRTVRAISAGASHTCALLDNATVKCWGYGAVGALGYENTADRGNSTGQMADSLPAVALGTGRTALQLSVGAQHSCALLDNYAVKCWGRGTYGQLGIGSTATIGDEAGEMGDSLVGVAFASGRSARAIAAGSNHTCALLDNASMVCWGRGTYGQLGQGAITYIGDGIGLSVATTLAIDLGTGRIALAISAGDAHTCAILDNATIKCWGSGGNGRLGSGATNNLGDGANEMGNSLAVIDVGSGRTARAISAGLVHTCAVLDNATVKCWGNGGYGKLGYENQNDLGDGENEMGINLAAVSLGTGRTALAISAGGTHTCAVLDDATLKCWGDGSSGQLGSSNALSVGDDAGEMGESLAVIALGGGSINTDTEPTAPQSVVVVAGDTQATVSWAAPANNGGSAVTDYVVEYSVSGSVTWSVFNDGISTSLSATVTGLINDTSYSFRVSALNAINTGAVALASTSITPVTTTTTTTTTTVATTTTVGSTITPTITPTITPTITPANSSTNITTTSTTVTSTSTSTIATTISTTIATTITTTITTTALPQIIVARKIPSLLVQPFALNVSKLSTTQLNRLVRYSTNLKRGDTVTCTSYSGRNALGVVSRINVQRARTVCNFLSAKVSGLRVRVIAAFAPSAPVHSSTTGSLLAWQSLNLLRRVIVQARPGL
;
A
#
# COMPACT_ATOMS: atom_id res chain seq x y z
N MET A 1 -57.38 2.34 -52.96
CA MET A 1 -56.75 1.91 -54.25
C MET A 1 -55.36 1.46 -53.94
N ARG A 2 -55.14 0.14 -53.88
CA ARG A 2 -54.26 -0.67 -54.76
C ARG A 2 -52.84 -0.10 -54.83
N LYS A 3 -51.76 -0.85 -54.64
CA LYS A 3 -51.40 -2.31 -54.70
C LYS A 3 -50.04 -2.51 -53.96
N GLN A 4 -49.87 -3.46 -53.18
CA GLN A 4 -49.04 -4.69 -53.20
C GLN A 4 -48.03 -4.87 -54.33
N HIS A 5 -46.81 -5.26 -54.02
CA HIS A 5 -46.02 -6.43 -54.49
C HIS A 5 -44.69 -6.47 -53.65
N VAL A 6 -44.37 -7.42 -52.85
CA VAL A 6 -44.00 -8.85 -52.93
C VAL A 6 -42.65 -9.12 -53.65
N ALA A 7 -41.73 -9.60 -52.84
CA ALA A 7 -40.65 -10.61 -52.98
C ALA A 7 -39.50 -10.34 -53.98
N VAL A 8 -38.27 -10.68 -53.60
CA VAL A 8 -37.64 -11.99 -53.73
C VAL A 8 -36.21 -11.98 -53.16
N LEU A 9 -35.85 -13.04 -52.45
CA LEU A 9 -34.54 -13.48 -51.98
C LEU A 9 -33.51 -13.61 -53.11
N THR A 10 -32.26 -13.23 -52.91
CA THR A 10 -31.12 -13.96 -53.47
C THR A 10 -29.88 -13.83 -52.61
N THR A 11 -29.45 -14.97 -52.14
CA THR A 11 -28.19 -15.29 -51.50
C THR A 11 -27.04 -15.12 -52.52
N ILE A 12 -25.98 -14.37 -52.18
CA ILE A 12 -24.70 -14.49 -52.87
C ILE A 12 -23.61 -14.64 -51.82
N THR A 13 -23.07 -15.86 -51.77
CA THR A 13 -21.83 -16.26 -51.13
C THR A 13 -20.67 -15.70 -51.98
N LEU A 14 -19.81 -14.91 -51.42
CA LEU A 14 -18.53 -14.59 -52.04
C LEU A 14 -17.39 -14.86 -51.05
N ILE A 15 -16.68 -15.91 -51.34
CA ILE A 15 -15.39 -16.30 -50.79
C ILE A 15 -14.33 -15.42 -51.48
N ILE A 16 -13.55 -14.65 -50.72
CA ILE A 16 -12.26 -14.12 -51.18
C ILE A 16 -11.20 -14.29 -50.13
N PHE A 17 -10.08 -14.75 -50.62
CA PHE A 17 -8.84 -15.24 -50.06
C PHE A 17 -8.11 -14.30 -49.14
N CYS A 18 -7.50 -14.92 -48.22
CA CYS A 18 -6.34 -14.64 -47.38
C CYS A 18 -5.29 -13.69 -47.96
N SER A 19 -4.85 -12.72 -47.19
CA SER A 19 -3.49 -12.19 -47.22
C SER A 19 -3.00 -12.06 -45.78
N VAL A 20 -2.09 -12.93 -45.43
CA VAL A 20 -1.33 -12.97 -44.18
C VAL A 20 -0.40 -11.76 -44.14
N HIS A 21 -0.58 -10.87 -43.19
CA HIS A 21 0.47 -9.97 -42.72
C HIS A 21 0.68 -10.25 -41.22
N ASN A 22 1.87 -10.67 -40.90
CA ASN A 22 2.39 -10.86 -39.57
C ASN A 22 2.18 -9.57 -38.74
N ALA A 23 1.26 -9.63 -37.80
CA ALA A 23 1.28 -8.77 -36.63
C ALA A 23 1.89 -9.61 -35.50
N SER A 24 3.01 -9.16 -35.01
CA SER A 24 3.70 -9.69 -33.86
C SER A 24 2.74 -9.84 -32.69
N ASP A 25 2.60 -11.07 -32.22
CA ASP A 25 1.91 -11.47 -30.99
C ASP A 25 2.44 -10.66 -29.80
N VAL A 26 1.68 -9.70 -29.33
CA VAL A 26 1.72 -9.27 -27.96
C VAL A 26 0.89 -10.29 -27.19
N ARG A 27 1.54 -11.32 -26.67
CA ARG A 27 0.94 -12.25 -25.72
C ARG A 27 0.52 -11.46 -24.48
N ALA A 28 -0.76 -11.37 -24.26
CA ALA A 28 -1.31 -11.06 -22.96
C ALA A 28 -0.90 -12.21 -22.02
N ASP A 29 0.06 -11.93 -21.14
CA ASP A 29 0.49 -12.86 -20.10
C ASP A 29 -0.60 -12.88 -19.01
N THR A 30 -1.53 -13.84 -19.12
CA THR A 30 -2.55 -14.11 -18.12
C THR A 30 -1.96 -15.01 -17.03
N ALA A 31 -0.93 -14.54 -16.35
CA ALA A 31 -0.42 -15.19 -15.17
C ALA A 31 -1.20 -14.74 -13.94
N GLY A 32 -1.98 -15.65 -13.36
CA GLY A 32 -2.54 -15.51 -12.03
C GLY A 32 -1.43 -15.62 -10.98
N GLY A 33 -0.64 -14.56 -10.80
CA GLY A 33 0.35 -14.43 -9.75
C GLY A 33 -0.12 -13.39 -8.72
N ALA A 34 0.30 -13.53 -7.47
CA ALA A 34 0.28 -12.41 -6.54
C ALA A 34 0.95 -11.22 -7.20
N LEU A 35 0.39 -10.05 -7.02
CA LEU A 35 0.78 -8.81 -7.68
C LEU A 35 2.27 -8.53 -7.45
N VAL A 36 3.09 -8.85 -8.42
CA VAL A 36 4.53 -8.54 -8.39
C VAL A 36 4.72 -7.19 -9.05
N ASP A 37 5.07 -6.21 -8.24
CA ASP A 37 5.62 -4.96 -8.75
C ASP A 37 7.07 -5.19 -9.19
N ALA A 38 7.41 -4.66 -10.36
CA ALA A 38 8.76 -4.66 -10.90
C ALA A 38 9.79 -3.91 -10.01
N THR A 39 9.35 -3.26 -8.93
CA THR A 39 10.18 -2.45 -8.02
C THR A 39 10.25 -2.97 -6.59
N GLY A 40 9.47 -3.97 -6.20
CA GLY A 40 9.49 -4.57 -4.85
C GLY A 40 9.03 -3.66 -3.70
N ALA A 41 8.65 -2.42 -4.00
CA ALA A 41 8.36 -1.40 -3.00
C ALA A 41 6.85 -1.16 -2.76
N SER A 42 5.99 -1.54 -3.70
CA SER A 42 4.53 -1.31 -3.58
C SER A 42 3.85 -2.33 -2.67
N THR A 43 4.38 -3.54 -2.55
CA THR A 43 3.81 -4.59 -1.70
C THR A 43 3.99 -4.29 -0.21
N GLN A 44 5.09 -3.66 0.19
CA GLN A 44 5.39 -3.39 1.60
C GLN A 44 4.43 -2.39 2.25
N SER A 45 4.10 -1.28 1.58
CA SER A 45 3.15 -0.28 2.12
C SER A 45 1.72 -0.80 2.23
N GLN A 46 1.29 -1.69 1.33
CA GLN A 46 -0.05 -2.30 1.39
C GLN A 46 -0.15 -3.35 2.48
N ALA A 47 0.87 -4.17 2.69
CA ALA A 47 0.88 -5.16 3.78
C ALA A 47 0.78 -4.48 5.15
N LEU A 48 1.47 -3.35 5.35
CA LEU A 48 1.42 -2.58 6.60
C LEU A 48 0.07 -1.91 6.87
N MET A 49 -0.78 -1.72 5.86
CA MET A 49 -2.15 -1.21 6.07
C MET A 49 -3.05 -2.17 6.86
N HIS A 50 -2.65 -3.44 7.01
CA HIS A 50 -3.38 -4.40 7.86
C HIS A 50 -3.12 -4.22 9.35
N TYR A 51 -2.10 -3.45 9.74
CA TYR A 51 -1.73 -3.21 11.13
C TYR A 51 -2.24 -1.90 11.69
N LEU A 52 -2.66 -0.96 10.84
CA LEU A 52 -3.25 0.32 11.20
C LEU A 52 -4.62 0.43 10.57
N SER A 53 -5.66 0.68 11.35
CA SER A 53 -7.01 0.90 10.84
C SER A 53 -7.70 2.02 11.60
N ALA A 54 -8.08 3.05 10.85
CA ALA A 54 -8.88 4.17 11.33
C ALA A 54 -10.35 3.94 10.95
N GLY A 55 -11.23 3.87 11.93
CA GLY A 55 -12.68 3.87 11.77
C GLY A 55 -13.22 5.30 11.66
N ASP A 56 -14.53 5.51 11.92
CA ASP A 56 -15.08 6.87 11.85
C ASP A 56 -14.48 7.77 12.95
N ASN A 57 -14.48 7.30 14.21
CA ASN A 57 -14.04 8.05 15.38
C ASN A 57 -13.15 7.21 16.33
N HIS A 58 -12.51 6.16 15.84
CA HIS A 58 -11.55 5.37 16.62
C HIS A 58 -10.42 4.87 15.72
N THR A 59 -9.31 4.54 16.34
CA THR A 59 -8.11 4.02 15.66
C THR A 59 -7.64 2.77 16.37
N CYS A 60 -7.28 1.73 15.62
CA CYS A 60 -6.66 0.51 16.14
C CYS A 60 -5.31 0.28 15.47
N ILE A 61 -4.34 -0.19 16.25
CA ILE A 61 -2.96 -0.47 15.82
C ILE A 61 -2.48 -1.81 16.38
N VAL A 62 -1.83 -2.59 15.54
CA VAL A 62 -1.16 -3.85 15.93
C VAL A 62 0.28 -3.53 16.33
N LEU A 63 0.68 -3.99 17.51
CA LEU A 63 2.02 -3.81 18.07
C LEU A 63 2.98 -4.93 17.60
N SER A 64 4.26 -4.78 17.83
CA SER A 64 5.30 -5.73 17.41
C SER A 64 5.21 -7.09 18.10
N ASP A 65 4.52 -7.18 19.24
CA ASP A 65 4.17 -8.43 19.90
C ASP A 65 2.88 -9.06 19.37
N ASN A 66 2.31 -8.49 18.28
CA ASN A 66 1.05 -8.85 17.69
C ASN A 66 -0.17 -8.67 18.61
N SER A 67 -0.06 -7.89 19.66
CA SER A 67 -1.19 -7.40 20.43
C SER A 67 -1.81 -6.17 19.76
N VAL A 68 -3.03 -5.77 20.16
CA VAL A 68 -3.76 -4.63 19.58
C VAL A 68 -4.06 -3.60 20.64
N LYS A 69 -3.87 -2.34 20.30
CA LYS A 69 -4.43 -1.20 21.02
C LYS A 69 -5.44 -0.46 20.16
N CYS A 70 -6.58 -0.11 20.74
CA CYS A 70 -7.58 0.76 20.13
C CYS A 70 -7.78 1.99 21.01
N PHE A 71 -8.02 3.14 20.40
CA PHE A 71 -8.25 4.41 21.08
C PHE A 71 -9.22 5.29 20.28
N GLY A 72 -9.78 6.28 20.90
CA GLY A 72 -10.85 7.11 20.35
C GLY A 72 -12.16 6.89 21.08
N MET A 73 -13.26 6.94 20.33
CA MET A 73 -14.62 6.75 20.83
C MET A 73 -14.87 5.32 21.30
N GLY A 74 -15.37 5.15 22.53
CA GLY A 74 -15.64 3.85 23.16
C GLY A 74 -17.12 3.53 23.35
N ALA A 75 -18.04 4.43 22.98
CA ALA A 75 -19.46 4.38 23.36
C ALA A 75 -20.18 3.08 23.02
N ASP A 76 -19.83 2.43 21.91
CA ASP A 76 -20.42 1.16 21.46
C ASP A 76 -19.55 -0.06 21.81
N GLY A 77 -18.41 0.15 22.53
CA GLY A 77 -17.47 -0.90 22.86
C GLY A 77 -16.43 -1.18 21.76
N GLN A 78 -16.37 -0.37 20.70
CA GLN A 78 -15.48 -0.55 19.53
C GLN A 78 -13.98 -0.54 19.89
N LEU A 79 -13.62 -0.07 21.09
CA LEU A 79 -12.25 -0.13 21.61
C LEU A 79 -11.92 -1.48 22.25
N GLY A 80 -12.93 -2.30 22.59
CA GLY A 80 -12.72 -3.59 23.24
C GLY A 80 -12.14 -3.50 24.67
N SER A 81 -12.28 -2.34 25.31
CA SER A 81 -11.75 -2.05 26.64
C SER A 81 -12.56 -2.69 27.79
N GLY A 82 -13.77 -3.14 27.51
CA GLY A 82 -14.73 -3.59 28.51
C GLY A 82 -15.42 -2.42 29.25
N THR A 83 -15.35 -1.23 28.70
CA THR A 83 -16.10 -0.02 29.13
C THR A 83 -16.57 0.75 27.90
N THR A 84 -17.42 1.79 28.13
CA THR A 84 -17.87 2.72 27.10
C THR A 84 -17.06 4.01 27.08
N ASP A 85 -15.98 4.08 27.86
CA ASP A 85 -15.15 5.27 27.99
C ASP A 85 -14.30 5.48 26.72
N ASN A 86 -14.09 6.74 26.37
CA ASN A 86 -13.10 7.10 25.36
C ASN A 86 -11.69 6.86 25.88
N ILE A 87 -10.75 6.59 24.97
CA ILE A 87 -9.33 6.48 25.27
C ILE A 87 -8.56 7.49 24.44
N GLY A 88 -7.72 8.31 25.09
CA GLY A 88 -6.85 9.26 24.41
C GLY A 88 -7.43 10.67 24.23
N ASP A 89 -8.62 10.99 24.81
CA ASP A 89 -9.26 12.31 24.77
C ASP A 89 -8.83 13.24 25.94
N GLY A 90 -8.01 12.72 26.87
CA GLY A 90 -7.53 13.48 28.04
C GLY A 90 -8.49 13.51 29.21
N THR A 91 -9.72 12.97 29.11
CA THR A 91 -10.68 12.92 30.21
C THR A 91 -10.56 11.63 31.05
N GLY A 92 -9.92 10.60 30.51
CA GLY A 92 -9.79 9.28 31.11
C GLY A 92 -8.44 8.61 30.84
N MET A 93 -8.46 7.41 30.28
CA MET A 93 -7.31 6.60 30.02
C MET A 93 -6.52 7.10 28.79
N SER A 94 -5.20 7.27 28.96
CA SER A 94 -4.31 7.51 27.81
C SER A 94 -4.04 6.22 27.03
N VAL A 95 -3.66 6.34 25.77
CA VAL A 95 -3.26 5.18 24.94
C VAL A 95 -2.09 4.43 25.57
N ALA A 96 -1.12 5.15 26.16
CA ALA A 96 0.02 4.56 26.84
C ALA A 96 -0.37 3.66 28.02
N SER A 97 -1.35 4.10 28.81
CA SER A 97 -1.83 3.38 30.01
C SER A 97 -2.92 2.35 29.70
N SER A 98 -3.53 2.39 28.51
CA SER A 98 -4.55 1.41 28.13
C SER A 98 -3.96 0.02 27.97
N SER A 99 -4.73 -0.98 28.37
CA SER A 99 -4.38 -2.38 28.13
C SER A 99 -4.55 -2.71 26.64
N ALA A 100 -3.81 -3.70 26.16
CA ALA A 100 -4.08 -4.32 24.87
C ALA A 100 -5.48 -4.97 24.86
N VAL A 101 -6.15 -4.96 23.70
CA VAL A 101 -7.45 -5.60 23.53
C VAL A 101 -7.32 -7.11 23.77
N ALA A 102 -8.10 -7.65 24.70
CA ALA A 102 -8.06 -9.05 25.03
C ALA A 102 -8.85 -9.89 24.01
N LEU A 103 -8.17 -10.72 23.23
CA LEU A 103 -8.78 -11.52 22.14
C LEU A 103 -8.77 -13.04 22.41
N GLY A 104 -8.34 -13.44 23.60
CA GLY A 104 -8.30 -14.84 24.08
C GLY A 104 -6.89 -15.28 24.45
N SER A 105 -6.83 -16.35 25.26
CA SER A 105 -5.59 -16.87 25.80
C SER A 105 -4.64 -17.35 24.70
N GLY A 106 -3.45 -16.77 24.64
CA GLY A 106 -2.41 -17.11 23.65
C GLY A 106 -2.73 -16.74 22.22
N ARG A 107 -3.71 -15.85 21.98
CA ARG A 107 -4.04 -15.36 20.64
C ARG A 107 -3.29 -14.08 20.30
N THR A 108 -2.83 -13.98 19.07
CA THR A 108 -2.20 -12.81 18.47
C THR A 108 -2.95 -12.38 17.22
N VAL A 109 -2.70 -11.16 16.76
CA VAL A 109 -3.42 -10.54 15.64
C VAL A 109 -2.54 -10.45 14.40
N ARG A 110 -3.08 -10.91 13.27
CA ARG A 110 -2.46 -10.79 11.93
C ARG A 110 -2.95 -9.56 11.17
N ALA A 111 -4.20 -9.15 11.39
CA ALA A 111 -4.79 -7.98 10.74
C ALA A 111 -5.92 -7.40 11.58
N ILE A 112 -6.08 -6.08 11.49
CA ILE A 112 -7.16 -5.33 12.14
C ILE A 112 -7.92 -4.53 11.09
N SER A 113 -9.25 -4.42 11.24
CA SER A 113 -10.08 -3.60 10.37
C SER A 113 -11.18 -2.93 11.20
N ALA A 114 -11.24 -1.61 11.13
CA ALA A 114 -12.18 -0.76 11.85
C ALA A 114 -13.23 -0.20 10.89
N GLY A 115 -14.50 -0.31 11.26
CA GLY A 115 -15.63 0.30 10.57
C GLY A 115 -16.08 1.60 11.24
N ALA A 116 -17.37 1.97 11.10
CA ALA A 116 -17.87 3.19 11.75
C ALA A 116 -17.82 3.08 13.27
N SER A 117 -18.41 2.03 13.84
CA SER A 117 -18.53 1.81 15.29
C SER A 117 -18.25 0.36 15.69
N HIS A 118 -17.57 -0.43 14.87
CA HIS A 118 -17.14 -1.78 15.23
C HIS A 118 -15.76 -2.09 14.65
N THR A 119 -15.14 -3.09 15.21
CA THR A 119 -13.77 -3.50 14.87
C THR A 119 -13.74 -5.02 14.73
N CYS A 120 -13.03 -5.54 13.73
CA CYS A 120 -12.76 -6.95 13.57
C CYS A 120 -11.27 -7.23 13.48
N ALA A 121 -10.82 -8.33 14.09
CA ALA A 121 -9.45 -8.82 14.02
C ALA A 121 -9.38 -10.20 13.36
N LEU A 122 -8.42 -10.38 12.50
CA LEU A 122 -7.96 -11.68 12.01
C LEU A 122 -6.85 -12.18 12.94
N LEU A 123 -7.04 -13.34 13.53
CA LEU A 123 -6.12 -13.91 14.51
C LEU A 123 -5.05 -14.80 13.85
N ASP A 124 -4.04 -15.16 14.62
CA ASP A 124 -2.94 -16.07 14.25
C ASP A 124 -3.41 -17.43 13.72
N ASN A 125 -4.52 -17.93 14.26
CA ASN A 125 -5.16 -19.17 13.83
C ASN A 125 -6.18 -19.00 12.69
N ALA A 126 -6.16 -17.85 12.03
CA ALA A 126 -7.03 -17.49 10.90
C ALA A 126 -8.54 -17.47 11.23
N THR A 127 -8.89 -17.38 12.52
CA THR A 127 -10.26 -17.08 12.95
C THR A 127 -10.48 -15.57 13.05
N VAL A 128 -11.73 -15.14 13.03
CA VAL A 128 -12.17 -13.76 13.11
C VAL A 128 -12.88 -13.49 14.40
N LYS A 129 -12.59 -12.39 15.06
CA LYS A 129 -13.37 -11.86 16.20
C LYS A 129 -13.74 -10.41 15.92
N CYS A 130 -14.99 -10.04 16.21
CA CYS A 130 -15.50 -8.68 16.03
C CYS A 130 -16.10 -8.14 17.34
N TRP A 131 -15.98 -6.84 17.58
CA TRP A 131 -16.51 -6.16 18.75
C TRP A 131 -16.92 -4.72 18.42
N GLY A 132 -17.68 -4.09 19.32
CA GLY A 132 -18.30 -2.78 19.09
C GLY A 132 -19.81 -2.91 18.87
N TYR A 133 -20.35 -2.08 17.99
CA TYR A 133 -21.75 -1.98 17.66
C TYR A 133 -22.29 -3.23 16.96
N GLY A 134 -23.29 -3.88 17.57
CA GLY A 134 -23.86 -5.13 17.11
C GLY A 134 -25.26 -5.04 16.49
N ALA A 135 -25.94 -3.88 16.60
CA ALA A 135 -27.37 -3.76 16.34
C ALA A 135 -27.89 -4.18 14.95
N VAL A 136 -27.00 -4.30 13.97
CA VAL A 136 -27.35 -4.74 12.61
C VAL A 136 -26.60 -6.03 12.21
N GLY A 137 -26.27 -6.88 13.17
CA GLY A 137 -25.56 -8.13 12.91
C GLY A 137 -24.11 -7.95 12.45
N ALA A 138 -23.54 -6.75 12.49
CA ALA A 138 -22.22 -6.44 11.95
C ALA A 138 -21.10 -7.23 12.62
N LEU A 139 -21.32 -7.74 13.85
CA LEU A 139 -20.38 -8.57 14.58
C LEU A 139 -20.44 -10.06 14.19
N GLY A 140 -21.53 -10.53 13.55
CA GLY A 140 -21.68 -11.90 13.07
C GLY A 140 -21.88 -12.95 14.16
N TYR A 141 -22.56 -12.58 15.26
CA TYR A 141 -22.84 -13.49 16.39
C TYR A 141 -24.30 -13.91 16.50
N GLU A 142 -25.08 -13.75 15.43
CA GLU A 142 -26.48 -14.14 15.37
C GLU A 142 -27.35 -13.46 16.46
N ASN A 143 -27.00 -12.22 16.77
CA ASN A 143 -27.73 -11.35 17.68
C ASN A 143 -27.29 -9.89 17.46
N THR A 144 -28.06 -8.98 18.08
CA THR A 144 -27.85 -7.51 17.95
C THR A 144 -27.14 -6.89 19.14
N ALA A 145 -26.51 -7.70 20.01
CA ALA A 145 -25.85 -7.17 21.21
C ALA A 145 -24.46 -6.62 20.91
N ASP A 146 -24.17 -5.44 21.43
CA ASP A 146 -22.83 -4.87 21.43
C ASP A 146 -21.86 -5.75 22.23
N ARG A 147 -20.59 -5.70 21.86
CA ARG A 147 -19.50 -6.40 22.53
C ARG A 147 -18.36 -5.45 22.83
N GLY A 148 -17.68 -5.66 23.95
CA GLY A 148 -16.51 -4.86 24.36
C GLY A 148 -16.87 -3.60 25.12
N ASN A 149 -18.15 -3.32 25.36
CA ASN A 149 -18.66 -2.19 26.16
C ASN A 149 -18.84 -2.54 27.65
N SER A 150 -18.65 -3.80 28.05
CA SER A 150 -18.82 -4.24 29.42
C SER A 150 -17.78 -5.31 29.77
N THR A 151 -17.40 -5.36 31.05
CA THR A 151 -16.44 -6.34 31.58
C THR A 151 -16.88 -7.77 31.30
N GLY A 152 -15.96 -8.62 30.88
CA GLY A 152 -16.20 -10.05 30.63
C GLY A 152 -16.75 -10.39 29.25
N GLN A 153 -16.96 -9.40 28.36
CA GLN A 153 -17.43 -9.66 26.99
C GLN A 153 -16.31 -9.97 25.99
N MET A 154 -15.07 -9.71 26.37
CA MET A 154 -13.87 -9.90 25.52
C MET A 154 -13.11 -11.18 25.90
N ALA A 155 -11.89 -11.34 25.42
CA ALA A 155 -11.01 -12.48 25.66
C ALA A 155 -11.60 -13.81 25.17
N ASP A 156 -11.57 -14.84 26.01
CA ASP A 156 -12.12 -16.16 25.68
C ASP A 156 -13.66 -16.20 25.66
N SER A 157 -14.31 -15.20 26.29
CA SER A 157 -15.77 -15.03 26.23
C SER A 157 -16.27 -14.49 24.88
N LEU A 158 -15.43 -13.80 24.11
CA LEU A 158 -15.76 -13.36 22.77
C LEU A 158 -15.58 -14.54 21.80
N PRO A 159 -16.66 -15.07 21.19
CA PRO A 159 -16.53 -16.19 20.27
C PRO A 159 -15.83 -15.78 18.95
N ALA A 160 -15.36 -16.77 18.20
CA ALA A 160 -14.98 -16.54 16.81
C ALA A 160 -16.25 -16.43 15.94
N VAL A 161 -16.21 -15.58 14.93
CA VAL A 161 -17.27 -15.47 13.91
C VAL A 161 -17.35 -16.78 13.14
N ALA A 162 -18.56 -17.35 13.00
CA ALA A 162 -18.78 -18.59 12.27
C ALA A 162 -18.77 -18.32 10.75
N LEU A 163 -17.73 -18.77 10.05
CA LEU A 163 -17.56 -18.56 8.60
C LEU A 163 -17.92 -19.82 7.77
N GLY A 164 -18.28 -20.93 8.42
CA GLY A 164 -18.59 -22.23 7.85
C GLY A 164 -17.64 -23.31 8.31
N THR A 165 -18.09 -24.57 8.21
CA THR A 165 -17.35 -25.74 8.68
C THR A 165 -15.98 -25.84 7.98
N GLY A 166 -14.90 -25.81 8.75
CA GLY A 166 -13.53 -25.91 8.26
C GLY A 166 -13.03 -24.70 7.46
N ARG A 167 -13.75 -23.56 7.50
CA ARG A 167 -13.33 -22.33 6.81
C ARG A 167 -12.52 -21.41 7.71
N THR A 168 -11.52 -20.80 7.14
CA THR A 168 -10.67 -19.79 7.77
C THR A 168 -10.62 -18.52 6.91
N ALA A 169 -10.22 -17.39 7.49
CA ALA A 169 -10.13 -16.13 6.78
C ALA A 169 -8.68 -15.84 6.35
N LEU A 170 -8.52 -15.33 5.13
CA LEU A 170 -7.26 -14.81 4.59
C LEU A 170 -7.18 -13.29 4.75
N GLN A 171 -8.32 -12.59 4.60
CA GLN A 171 -8.40 -11.13 4.68
C GLN A 171 -9.73 -10.72 5.31
N LEU A 172 -9.72 -9.58 6.00
CA LEU A 172 -10.90 -8.88 6.50
C LEU A 172 -11.03 -7.51 5.85
N SER A 173 -12.25 -7.06 5.68
CA SER A 173 -12.55 -5.67 5.35
C SER A 173 -13.89 -5.29 5.98
N VAL A 174 -13.89 -4.20 6.74
CA VAL A 174 -15.03 -3.76 7.54
C VAL A 174 -15.52 -2.42 7.00
N GLY A 175 -16.80 -2.37 6.65
CA GLY A 175 -17.48 -1.15 6.23
C GLY A 175 -18.14 -0.44 7.40
N ALA A 176 -19.05 0.53 7.12
CA ALA A 176 -19.69 1.26 8.21
C ALA A 176 -20.50 0.35 9.14
N GLN A 177 -21.32 -0.54 8.59
CA GLN A 177 -22.22 -1.42 9.32
C GLN A 177 -22.30 -2.84 8.74
N HIS A 178 -21.27 -3.26 8.00
CA HIS A 178 -21.14 -4.63 7.51
C HIS A 178 -19.66 -5.05 7.54
N SER A 179 -19.44 -6.33 7.56
CA SER A 179 -18.12 -6.95 7.61
C SER A 179 -18.01 -8.00 6.52
N CYS A 180 -16.85 -8.13 5.90
CA CYS A 180 -16.57 -9.12 4.87
C CYS A 180 -15.26 -9.86 5.17
N ALA A 181 -15.22 -11.14 4.87
CA ALA A 181 -14.04 -11.98 4.93
C ALA A 181 -13.78 -12.65 3.57
N LEU A 182 -12.55 -12.59 3.11
CA LEU A 182 -12.02 -13.46 2.07
C LEU A 182 -11.55 -14.75 2.74
N LEU A 183 -12.06 -15.90 2.29
CA LEU A 183 -11.80 -17.18 2.92
C LEU A 183 -10.62 -17.93 2.26
N ASP A 184 -10.15 -18.98 2.93
CA ASP A 184 -9.09 -19.90 2.49
C ASP A 184 -9.35 -20.56 1.11
N ASN A 185 -10.60 -20.66 0.71
CA ASN A 185 -11.04 -21.14 -0.61
C ASN A 185 -11.31 -20.01 -1.61
N TYR A 186 -10.88 -18.78 -1.29
CA TYR A 186 -11.06 -17.57 -2.11
C TYR A 186 -12.53 -17.16 -2.33
N ALA A 187 -13.47 -17.72 -1.57
CA ALA A 187 -14.84 -17.22 -1.51
C ALA A 187 -14.91 -15.97 -0.61
N VAL A 188 -15.85 -15.08 -0.90
CA VAL A 188 -16.14 -13.92 -0.07
C VAL A 188 -17.45 -14.16 0.67
N LYS A 189 -17.46 -13.96 1.97
CA LYS A 189 -18.66 -13.94 2.80
C LYS A 189 -18.78 -12.60 3.50
N CYS A 190 -19.95 -11.98 3.45
CA CYS A 190 -20.25 -10.71 4.09
C CYS A 190 -21.47 -10.85 5.00
N TRP A 191 -21.48 -10.14 6.11
CA TRP A 191 -22.55 -10.10 7.11
C TRP A 191 -22.72 -8.69 7.64
N GLY A 192 -23.79 -8.45 8.40
CA GLY A 192 -24.19 -7.13 8.85
C GLY A 192 -25.32 -6.59 7.98
N ARG A 193 -25.39 -5.28 7.86
CA ARG A 193 -26.45 -4.58 7.14
C ARG A 193 -26.42 -4.88 5.64
N GLY A 194 -27.58 -5.31 5.09
CA GLY A 194 -27.73 -5.67 3.67
C GLY A 194 -28.56 -4.70 2.83
N THR A 195 -29.11 -3.63 3.43
CA THR A 195 -30.18 -2.76 2.87
C THR A 195 -29.94 -2.26 1.43
N TYR A 196 -28.68 -2.14 0.99
CA TYR A 196 -28.31 -1.66 -0.34
C TYR A 196 -27.69 -2.75 -1.21
N GLY A 197 -27.72 -4.02 -0.76
CA GLY A 197 -27.09 -5.14 -1.44
C GLY A 197 -25.56 -5.23 -1.18
N GLN A 198 -25.02 -4.49 -0.22
CA GLN A 198 -23.57 -4.47 0.10
C GLN A 198 -23.01 -5.80 0.58
N LEU A 199 -23.87 -6.76 0.97
CA LEU A 199 -23.47 -8.13 1.27
C LEU A 199 -23.26 -8.98 0.02
N GLY A 200 -23.80 -8.57 -1.15
CA GLY A 200 -23.60 -9.24 -2.43
C GLY A 200 -24.33 -10.59 -2.59
N ILE A 201 -25.27 -10.89 -1.73
CA ILE A 201 -25.96 -12.20 -1.65
C ILE A 201 -27.26 -12.25 -2.45
N GLY A 202 -27.56 -11.22 -3.25
CA GLY A 202 -28.82 -11.14 -4.00
C GLY A 202 -30.04 -10.86 -3.13
N SER A 203 -29.87 -10.14 -2.03
CA SER A 203 -30.89 -9.78 -1.05
C SER A 203 -30.54 -8.49 -0.34
N THR A 204 -31.57 -7.79 0.16
CA THR A 204 -31.42 -6.63 1.07
C THR A 204 -31.52 -7.02 2.55
N ALA A 205 -31.55 -8.32 2.85
CA ALA A 205 -31.60 -8.81 4.23
C ALA A 205 -30.35 -8.38 5.00
N THR A 206 -30.52 -8.07 6.27
CA THR A 206 -29.46 -8.01 7.26
C THR A 206 -29.10 -9.44 7.63
N ILE A 207 -27.84 -9.74 7.87
CA ILE A 207 -27.35 -11.11 8.17
C ILE A 207 -26.44 -11.04 9.40
N GLY A 208 -26.59 -12.00 10.30
CA GLY A 208 -25.80 -12.12 11.54
C GLY A 208 -26.47 -11.48 12.75
N ASP A 209 -27.70 -10.99 12.61
CA ASP A 209 -28.56 -10.46 13.68
C ASP A 209 -29.57 -11.47 14.21
N GLU A 210 -29.84 -12.56 13.48
CA GLU A 210 -30.74 -13.63 13.88
C GLU A 210 -30.05 -15.01 13.91
N ALA A 211 -30.57 -15.93 14.72
CA ALA A 211 -30.00 -17.27 14.88
C ALA A 211 -30.10 -18.11 13.59
N GLY A 212 -29.02 -18.79 13.22
CA GLY A 212 -28.93 -19.70 12.06
C GLY A 212 -28.53 -19.03 10.75
N GLU A 213 -28.16 -17.78 10.76
CA GLU A 213 -27.75 -17.03 9.55
C GLU A 213 -26.27 -17.15 9.22
N MET A 214 -25.44 -17.44 10.23
CA MET A 214 -24.00 -17.52 10.08
C MET A 214 -23.53 -18.97 9.79
N GLY A 215 -22.22 -19.18 9.76
CA GLY A 215 -21.63 -20.50 9.54
C GLY A 215 -21.83 -21.02 8.13
N ASP A 216 -22.36 -22.25 8.02
CA ASP A 216 -22.64 -22.89 6.73
C ASP A 216 -23.87 -22.27 6.03
N SER A 217 -24.78 -21.64 6.79
CA SER A 217 -25.93 -20.92 6.25
C SER A 217 -25.52 -19.57 5.59
N LEU A 218 -24.41 -18.97 6.01
CA LEU A 218 -23.95 -17.71 5.44
C LEU A 218 -23.58 -17.88 3.97
N VAL A 219 -24.37 -17.26 3.09
CA VAL A 219 -24.20 -17.37 1.64
C VAL A 219 -22.96 -16.60 1.20
N GLY A 220 -22.12 -17.21 0.37
CA GLY A 220 -20.98 -16.53 -0.26
C GLY A 220 -21.41 -15.66 -1.42
N VAL A 221 -20.64 -14.60 -1.69
CA VAL A 221 -20.82 -13.74 -2.86
C VAL A 221 -20.57 -14.55 -4.13
N ALA A 222 -21.56 -14.58 -5.01
CA ALA A 222 -21.45 -15.27 -6.29
C ALA A 222 -20.79 -14.33 -7.32
N PHE A 223 -19.57 -14.64 -7.75
CA PHE A 223 -18.91 -13.99 -8.86
C PHE A 223 -19.29 -14.64 -10.21
N ALA A 224 -18.92 -14.04 -11.32
CA ALA A 224 -19.07 -14.64 -12.64
C ALA A 224 -18.45 -16.06 -12.66
N SER A 225 -19.01 -16.96 -13.48
CA SER A 225 -18.63 -18.38 -13.49
C SER A 225 -17.12 -18.58 -13.58
N GLY A 226 -16.58 -19.37 -12.67
CA GLY A 226 -15.16 -19.69 -12.57
C GLY A 226 -14.27 -18.59 -12.00
N ARG A 227 -14.82 -17.52 -11.41
CA ARG A 227 -14.04 -16.45 -10.77
C ARG A 227 -14.02 -16.58 -9.25
N SER A 228 -12.91 -16.19 -8.66
CA SER A 228 -12.69 -16.09 -7.22
C SER A 228 -12.07 -14.74 -6.86
N ALA A 229 -12.20 -14.31 -5.60
CA ALA A 229 -11.63 -13.05 -5.15
C ALA A 229 -10.18 -13.25 -4.67
N ARG A 230 -9.35 -12.21 -4.85
CA ARG A 230 -7.98 -12.12 -4.32
C ARG A 230 -7.84 -11.05 -3.25
N ALA A 231 -8.62 -9.98 -3.35
CA ALA A 231 -8.67 -8.93 -2.35
C ALA A 231 -10.07 -8.35 -2.27
N ILE A 232 -10.43 -7.80 -1.11
CA ILE A 232 -11.71 -7.15 -0.84
C ILE A 232 -11.48 -5.79 -0.17
N ALA A 233 -12.37 -4.84 -0.45
CA ALA A 233 -12.44 -3.56 0.23
C ALA A 233 -13.92 -3.19 0.46
N ALA A 234 -14.28 -2.94 1.71
CA ALA A 234 -15.60 -2.51 2.12
C ALA A 234 -15.60 -1.01 2.43
N GLY A 235 -16.46 -0.26 1.76
CA GLY A 235 -16.77 1.12 2.08
C GLY A 235 -17.97 1.21 3.02
N SER A 236 -18.56 2.42 3.19
CA SER A 236 -19.69 2.53 4.12
C SER A 236 -20.88 1.66 3.70
N ASN A 237 -21.26 1.68 2.42
CA ASN A 237 -22.45 0.99 1.93
C ASN A 237 -22.22 0.25 0.59
N HIS A 238 -20.98 -0.04 0.25
CA HIS A 238 -20.61 -0.82 -0.93
C HIS A 238 -19.40 -1.67 -0.62
N THR A 239 -19.15 -2.67 -1.42
CA THR A 239 -18.01 -3.57 -1.31
C THR A 239 -17.41 -3.80 -2.69
N CYS A 240 -16.10 -3.90 -2.78
CA CYS A 240 -15.37 -4.18 -4.00
C CYS A 240 -14.47 -5.40 -3.84
N ALA A 241 -14.22 -6.11 -4.93
CA ALA A 241 -13.27 -7.22 -4.98
C ALA A 241 -12.37 -7.14 -6.21
N LEU A 242 -11.11 -7.47 -6.02
CA LEU A 242 -10.20 -7.86 -7.09
C LEU A 242 -10.36 -9.37 -7.30
N LEU A 243 -10.52 -9.77 -8.56
CA LEU A 243 -10.71 -11.16 -8.92
C LEU A 243 -9.39 -11.81 -9.39
N ASP A 244 -9.40 -13.13 -9.47
CA ASP A 244 -8.28 -13.98 -9.88
C ASP A 244 -7.73 -13.66 -11.28
N ASN A 245 -8.53 -13.06 -12.15
CA ASN A 245 -8.11 -12.58 -13.47
C ASN A 245 -7.72 -11.10 -13.50
N ALA A 246 -7.45 -10.50 -12.35
CA ALA A 246 -7.14 -9.08 -12.17
C ALA A 246 -8.25 -8.09 -12.58
N SER A 247 -9.46 -8.59 -12.88
CA SER A 247 -10.62 -7.71 -13.02
C SER A 247 -11.15 -7.26 -11.65
N MET A 248 -11.89 -6.16 -11.64
CA MET A 248 -12.47 -5.59 -10.43
C MET A 248 -14.00 -5.51 -10.56
N VAL A 249 -14.71 -5.83 -9.50
CA VAL A 249 -16.17 -5.68 -9.40
C VAL A 249 -16.53 -5.02 -8.07
N CYS A 250 -17.56 -4.18 -8.08
CA CYS A 250 -18.12 -3.57 -6.87
C CYS A 250 -19.63 -3.82 -6.82
N TRP A 251 -20.18 -3.90 -5.62
CA TRP A 251 -21.60 -4.12 -5.36
C TRP A 251 -22.06 -3.35 -4.12
N GLY A 252 -23.36 -3.25 -3.93
CA GLY A 252 -23.99 -2.44 -2.90
C GLY A 252 -24.60 -1.17 -3.46
N ARG A 253 -24.48 -0.08 -2.72
CA ARG A 253 -25.02 1.23 -3.09
C ARG A 253 -24.26 1.84 -4.27
N GLY A 254 -25.00 2.24 -5.33
CA GLY A 254 -24.43 2.85 -6.53
C GLY A 254 -24.85 4.31 -6.78
N THR A 255 -25.51 4.96 -5.82
CA THR A 255 -26.19 6.28 -6.00
C THR A 255 -25.28 7.41 -6.48
N TYR A 256 -23.96 7.32 -6.24
CA TYR A 256 -22.98 8.34 -6.61
C TYR A 256 -21.95 7.82 -7.62
N GLY A 257 -22.21 6.67 -8.25
CA GLY A 257 -21.28 6.06 -9.19
C GLY A 257 -20.14 5.24 -8.55
N GLN A 258 -20.13 5.07 -7.23
CA GLN A 258 -19.05 4.35 -6.50
C GLN A 258 -18.84 2.90 -6.93
N LEU A 259 -19.81 2.31 -7.64
CA LEU A 259 -19.68 0.98 -8.24
C LEU A 259 -18.96 0.96 -9.59
N GLY A 260 -18.71 2.14 -10.20
CA GLY A 260 -17.97 2.27 -11.45
C GLY A 260 -18.64 1.65 -12.68
N GLN A 261 -19.99 1.56 -12.69
CA GLN A 261 -20.75 0.92 -13.76
C GLN A 261 -21.33 1.92 -14.78
N GLY A 262 -21.03 3.22 -14.64
CA GLY A 262 -21.64 4.26 -15.47
C GLY A 262 -23.15 4.41 -15.24
N ALA A 263 -23.62 4.09 -14.05
CA ALA A 263 -25.03 4.11 -13.67
C ALA A 263 -25.17 4.24 -12.14
N ILE A 264 -26.32 4.76 -11.70
CA ILE A 264 -26.68 4.96 -10.27
C ILE A 264 -27.48 3.77 -9.70
N THR A 265 -27.26 2.56 -10.18
CA THR A 265 -27.97 1.35 -9.78
C THR A 265 -27.33 0.69 -8.56
N TYR A 266 -28.14 -0.03 -7.78
CA TYR A 266 -27.64 -0.93 -6.75
C TYR A 266 -27.33 -2.29 -7.38
N ILE A 267 -26.35 -3.02 -6.83
CA ILE A 267 -25.94 -4.34 -7.29
C ILE A 267 -25.89 -5.28 -6.09
N GLY A 268 -26.44 -6.48 -6.27
CA GLY A 268 -26.44 -7.49 -5.21
C GLY A 268 -27.60 -7.38 -4.22
N ASP A 269 -28.58 -6.53 -4.49
CA ASP A 269 -29.81 -6.32 -3.68
C ASP A 269 -30.96 -7.27 -4.03
N GLY A 270 -30.82 -8.07 -5.08
CA GLY A 270 -31.84 -9.00 -5.56
C GLY A 270 -32.93 -8.39 -6.43
N ILE A 271 -32.91 -7.07 -6.66
CA ILE A 271 -33.86 -6.35 -7.50
C ILE A 271 -33.24 -6.03 -8.86
N GLY A 272 -31.96 -5.66 -8.87
CA GLY A 272 -31.21 -5.27 -10.04
C GLY A 272 -30.20 -6.32 -10.52
N LEU A 273 -29.00 -5.87 -10.84
CA LEU A 273 -27.90 -6.75 -11.27
C LEU A 273 -27.39 -7.56 -10.07
N SER A 274 -27.13 -8.85 -10.32
CA SER A 274 -26.36 -9.66 -9.36
C SER A 274 -24.87 -9.42 -9.54
N VAL A 275 -24.06 -9.67 -8.52
CA VAL A 275 -22.60 -9.58 -8.61
C VAL A 275 -22.06 -10.49 -9.72
N ALA A 276 -22.66 -11.69 -9.89
CA ALA A 276 -22.27 -12.66 -10.91
C ALA A 276 -22.50 -12.18 -12.37
N THR A 277 -23.45 -11.27 -12.58
CA THR A 277 -23.80 -10.75 -13.90
C THR A 277 -23.28 -9.34 -14.14
N THR A 278 -22.67 -8.73 -13.13
CA THR A 278 -22.08 -7.39 -13.24
C THR A 278 -20.83 -7.44 -14.10
N LEU A 279 -20.67 -6.43 -14.93
CA LEU A 279 -19.46 -6.27 -15.74
C LEU A 279 -18.27 -5.88 -14.84
N ALA A 280 -17.08 -6.30 -15.24
CA ALA A 280 -15.86 -5.78 -14.66
C ALA A 280 -15.78 -4.26 -14.86
N ILE A 281 -15.26 -3.57 -13.85
CA ILE A 281 -15.06 -2.12 -13.91
C ILE A 281 -14.01 -1.81 -14.99
N ASP A 282 -14.36 -0.91 -15.92
CA ASP A 282 -13.42 -0.44 -16.92
C ASP A 282 -12.45 0.59 -16.32
N LEU A 283 -11.19 0.20 -16.21
CA LEU A 283 -10.10 1.04 -15.70
C LEU A 283 -9.28 1.68 -16.83
N GLY A 284 -9.61 1.41 -18.08
CA GLY A 284 -8.93 1.85 -19.30
C GLY A 284 -8.23 0.72 -20.03
N THR A 285 -7.91 0.95 -21.28
CA THR A 285 -7.35 -0.05 -22.19
C THR A 285 -6.07 -0.67 -21.63
N GLY A 286 -6.11 -1.98 -21.40
CA GLY A 286 -4.97 -2.76 -20.89
C GLY A 286 -4.60 -2.46 -19.44
N ARG A 287 -5.44 -1.77 -18.66
CA ARG A 287 -5.19 -1.47 -17.25
C ARG A 287 -5.85 -2.49 -16.33
N ILE A 288 -5.16 -2.85 -15.26
CA ILE A 288 -5.68 -3.67 -14.16
C ILE A 288 -5.42 -2.96 -12.83
N ALA A 289 -6.24 -3.26 -11.83
CA ALA A 289 -6.01 -2.76 -10.48
C ALA A 289 -5.08 -3.70 -9.71
N LEU A 290 -4.11 -3.12 -9.01
CA LEU A 290 -3.23 -3.81 -8.06
C LEU A 290 -3.75 -3.68 -6.63
N ALA A 291 -4.35 -2.54 -6.30
CA ALA A 291 -4.89 -2.26 -4.98
C ALA A 291 -6.21 -1.51 -5.09
N ILE A 292 -7.08 -1.70 -4.11
CA ILE A 292 -8.38 -1.04 -4.00
C ILE A 292 -8.57 -0.46 -2.60
N SER A 293 -9.23 0.68 -2.53
CA SER A 293 -9.69 1.27 -1.29
C SER A 293 -11.09 1.86 -1.49
N ALA A 294 -11.99 1.58 -0.57
CA ALA A 294 -13.37 2.00 -0.61
C ALA A 294 -13.67 2.92 0.59
N GLY A 295 -14.10 4.15 0.31
CA GLY A 295 -14.51 5.13 1.31
C GLY A 295 -16.02 5.11 1.58
N ASP A 296 -16.61 6.23 2.02
CA ASP A 296 -18.05 6.28 2.24
C ASP A 296 -18.82 6.07 0.93
N ALA A 297 -18.57 6.90 -0.05
CA ALA A 297 -19.31 6.89 -1.31
C ALA A 297 -18.39 7.06 -2.53
N HIS A 298 -17.11 6.70 -2.40
CA HIS A 298 -16.14 6.71 -3.49
C HIS A 298 -15.23 5.49 -3.40
N THR A 299 -14.61 5.15 -4.50
CA THR A 299 -13.69 4.02 -4.63
C THR A 299 -12.45 4.49 -5.37
N CYS A 300 -11.29 4.07 -4.91
CA CYS A 300 -10.01 4.34 -5.54
C CYS A 300 -9.26 3.05 -5.83
N ALA A 301 -8.49 3.03 -6.90
CA ALA A 301 -7.61 1.92 -7.25
C ALA A 301 -6.21 2.42 -7.62
N ILE A 302 -5.19 1.67 -7.22
CA ILE A 302 -3.84 1.77 -7.78
C ILE A 302 -3.77 0.79 -8.94
N LEU A 303 -3.34 1.27 -10.10
CA LEU A 303 -3.25 0.49 -11.32
C LEU A 303 -1.87 -0.18 -11.47
N ASP A 304 -1.75 -1.07 -12.44
CA ASP A 304 -0.53 -1.81 -12.80
C ASP A 304 0.69 -0.92 -13.14
N ASN A 305 0.44 0.32 -13.52
CA ASN A 305 1.47 1.34 -13.73
C ASN A 305 1.66 2.27 -12.52
N ALA A 306 1.16 1.86 -11.35
CA ALA A 306 1.21 2.58 -10.08
C ALA A 306 0.56 3.99 -10.10
N THR A 307 -0.33 4.26 -11.06
CA THR A 307 -1.16 5.46 -11.07
C THR A 307 -2.47 5.23 -10.31
N ILE A 308 -3.12 6.30 -9.89
CA ILE A 308 -4.39 6.25 -9.13
C ILE A 308 -5.55 6.65 -10.02
N LYS A 309 -6.66 5.93 -9.91
CA LYS A 309 -7.98 6.37 -10.38
C LYS A 309 -8.98 6.29 -9.24
N CYS A 310 -9.82 7.32 -9.11
CA CYS A 310 -10.91 7.38 -8.13
C CYS A 310 -12.23 7.71 -8.83
N TRP A 311 -13.33 7.14 -8.35
CA TRP A 311 -14.68 7.35 -8.87
C TRP A 311 -15.71 7.25 -7.74
N GLY A 312 -16.92 7.67 -7.99
CA GLY A 312 -17.99 7.80 -7.00
C GLY A 312 -18.31 9.24 -6.72
N SER A 313 -18.66 9.57 -5.48
CA SER A 313 -18.98 10.93 -5.04
C SER A 313 -17.77 11.86 -5.13
N GLY A 314 -17.92 12.96 -5.90
CA GLY A 314 -16.87 13.99 -6.06
C GLY A 314 -16.96 15.13 -5.05
N GLY A 315 -17.97 15.17 -4.21
CA GLY A 315 -18.13 16.25 -3.22
C GLY A 315 -16.88 16.46 -2.37
N ASN A 316 -16.58 17.73 -2.08
CA ASN A 316 -15.38 18.15 -1.34
C ASN A 316 -14.04 17.76 -2.01
N GLY A 317 -14.01 17.40 -3.29
CA GLY A 317 -12.78 17.05 -4.00
C GLY A 317 -12.18 15.69 -3.67
N ARG A 318 -12.90 14.78 -2.98
CA ARG A 318 -12.38 13.47 -2.53
C ARG A 318 -11.91 12.56 -3.64
N LEU A 319 -12.30 12.80 -4.89
CA LEU A 319 -11.78 12.09 -6.05
C LEU A 319 -10.43 12.63 -6.54
N GLY A 320 -10.06 13.87 -6.17
CA GLY A 320 -8.85 14.54 -6.66
C GLY A 320 -8.91 14.91 -8.15
N SER A 321 -10.10 15.05 -8.69
CA SER A 321 -10.33 15.32 -10.13
C SER A 321 -10.23 16.81 -10.50
N GLY A 322 -10.07 17.70 -9.52
CA GLY A 322 -10.12 19.16 -9.71
C GLY A 322 -11.57 19.67 -9.88
N ALA A 323 -12.55 18.88 -9.46
CA ALA A 323 -13.97 19.20 -9.55
C ALA A 323 -14.78 18.44 -8.47
N THR A 324 -16.01 18.89 -8.23
CA THR A 324 -16.93 18.25 -7.26
C THR A 324 -17.94 17.30 -7.91
N ASN A 325 -17.83 17.05 -9.21
CA ASN A 325 -18.71 16.15 -9.93
C ASN A 325 -18.50 14.70 -9.48
N ASN A 326 -19.59 13.93 -9.41
CA ASN A 326 -19.50 12.49 -9.31
C ASN A 326 -18.91 11.93 -10.60
N LEU A 327 -18.26 10.76 -10.51
CA LEU A 327 -17.72 10.03 -11.65
C LEU A 327 -18.10 8.54 -11.52
N GLY A 328 -18.44 7.92 -12.65
CA GLY A 328 -18.89 6.53 -12.68
C GLY A 328 -20.39 6.36 -12.48
N ASP A 329 -21.16 7.46 -12.36
CA ASP A 329 -22.62 7.48 -12.29
C ASP A 329 -23.28 7.75 -13.66
N GLY A 330 -22.51 8.19 -14.64
CA GLY A 330 -22.92 8.44 -16.02
C GLY A 330 -22.18 7.59 -17.06
N ALA A 331 -22.79 7.46 -18.24
CA ALA A 331 -22.16 6.75 -19.35
C ALA A 331 -20.88 7.46 -19.82
N ASN A 332 -19.83 6.68 -20.14
CA ASN A 332 -18.53 7.16 -20.64
C ASN A 332 -17.67 7.96 -19.63
N GLU A 333 -17.92 7.84 -18.35
CA GLU A 333 -17.10 8.46 -17.30
C GLU A 333 -15.96 7.55 -16.82
N MET A 334 -16.06 6.25 -17.08
CA MET A 334 -15.07 5.24 -16.71
C MET A 334 -14.08 4.97 -17.86
N GLY A 335 -13.23 3.99 -17.70
CA GLY A 335 -12.28 3.57 -18.72
C GLY A 335 -11.19 4.61 -19.00
N ASN A 336 -10.94 4.85 -20.28
CA ASN A 336 -9.96 5.86 -20.71
C ASN A 336 -10.45 7.30 -20.45
N SER A 337 -11.74 7.53 -20.27
CA SER A 337 -12.30 8.83 -19.95
C SER A 337 -12.08 9.23 -18.49
N LEU A 338 -11.98 8.25 -17.58
CA LEU A 338 -11.65 8.51 -16.19
C LEU A 338 -10.17 8.92 -16.10
N ALA A 339 -9.92 10.17 -15.71
CA ALA A 339 -8.58 10.69 -15.59
C ALA A 339 -7.80 9.99 -14.46
N VAL A 340 -6.49 9.88 -14.66
CA VAL A 340 -5.55 9.52 -13.59
C VAL A 340 -5.42 10.71 -12.63
N ILE A 341 -5.39 10.43 -11.33
CA ILE A 341 -5.21 11.47 -10.31
C ILE A 341 -3.74 11.94 -10.34
N ASP A 342 -3.56 13.25 -10.55
CA ASP A 342 -2.24 13.86 -10.56
C ASP A 342 -1.73 14.03 -9.11
N VAL A 343 -0.73 13.24 -8.75
CA VAL A 343 -0.04 13.31 -7.44
C VAL A 343 1.33 14.01 -7.54
N GLY A 344 1.66 14.57 -8.70
CA GLY A 344 2.90 15.29 -8.99
C GLY A 344 3.71 14.65 -10.11
N SER A 345 4.47 15.46 -10.83
CA SER A 345 5.22 15.03 -12.01
C SER A 345 6.15 13.86 -11.72
N GLY A 346 5.92 12.74 -12.40
CA GLY A 346 6.71 11.51 -12.28
C GLY A 346 6.52 10.77 -10.96
N ARG A 347 5.52 11.11 -10.15
CA ARG A 347 5.18 10.40 -8.93
C ARG A 347 4.17 9.28 -9.19
N THR A 348 4.31 8.20 -8.45
CA THR A 348 3.42 7.05 -8.42
C THR A 348 2.99 6.75 -6.99
N ALA A 349 1.96 5.92 -6.82
CA ALA A 349 1.44 5.56 -5.50
C ALA A 349 1.88 4.15 -5.11
N ARG A 350 2.23 3.98 -3.82
CA ARG A 350 2.49 2.68 -3.18
C ARG A 350 1.30 2.20 -2.38
N ALA A 351 0.57 3.13 -1.74
CA ALA A 351 -0.62 2.82 -0.96
C ALA A 351 -1.65 3.92 -1.12
N ILE A 352 -2.92 3.55 -0.98
CA ILE A 352 -4.06 4.47 -1.01
C ILE A 352 -5.04 4.11 0.10
N SER A 353 -5.57 5.12 0.77
CA SER A 353 -6.59 4.98 1.80
C SER A 353 -7.71 6.00 1.58
N ALA A 354 -8.91 5.50 1.38
CA ALA A 354 -10.12 6.28 1.21
C ALA A 354 -10.91 6.29 2.55
N GLY A 355 -11.06 7.46 3.13
CA GLY A 355 -11.87 7.69 4.32
C GLY A 355 -13.34 8.01 3.98
N LEU A 356 -14.10 8.60 4.93
CA LEU A 356 -15.49 8.98 4.64
C LEU A 356 -15.55 10.03 3.53
N VAL A 357 -14.76 11.09 3.65
CA VAL A 357 -14.87 12.28 2.78
C VAL A 357 -13.52 12.80 2.28
N HIS A 358 -12.44 12.04 2.44
CA HIS A 358 -11.11 12.40 1.99
C HIS A 358 -10.35 11.15 1.53
N THR A 359 -9.26 11.35 0.84
CA THR A 359 -8.39 10.28 0.33
C THR A 359 -6.94 10.64 0.58
N CYS A 360 -6.13 9.69 1.01
CA CYS A 360 -4.69 9.87 1.22
C CYS A 360 -3.90 8.79 0.44
N ALA A 361 -2.74 9.14 -0.05
CA ALA A 361 -1.83 8.21 -0.73
C ALA A 361 -0.41 8.34 -0.18
N VAL A 362 0.27 7.20 -0.03
CA VAL A 362 1.72 7.13 0.14
C VAL A 362 2.34 6.97 -1.26
N LEU A 363 3.26 7.88 -1.60
CA LEU A 363 3.89 7.90 -2.92
C LEU A 363 5.16 7.04 -2.97
N ASP A 364 5.70 6.86 -4.17
CA ASP A 364 6.94 6.12 -4.46
C ASP A 364 8.16 6.58 -3.64
N ASN A 365 8.20 7.87 -3.27
CA ASN A 365 9.21 8.45 -2.41
C ASN A 365 8.82 8.45 -0.92
N ALA A 366 7.80 7.68 -0.55
CA ALA A 366 7.26 7.55 0.79
C ALA A 366 6.74 8.85 1.45
N THR A 367 6.47 9.91 0.65
CA THR A 367 5.73 11.07 1.11
C THR A 367 4.23 10.81 1.06
N VAL A 368 3.46 11.51 1.88
CA VAL A 368 2.00 11.44 1.94
C VAL A 368 1.39 12.65 1.25
N LYS A 369 0.34 12.43 0.48
CA LYS A 369 -0.57 13.47 -0.01
C LYS A 369 -2.00 13.09 0.31
N CYS A 370 -2.78 14.06 0.79
CA CYS A 370 -4.20 13.89 1.11
C CYS A 370 -5.02 14.95 0.37
N TRP A 371 -6.21 14.58 -0.05
CA TRP A 371 -7.16 15.47 -0.73
C TRP A 371 -8.59 15.10 -0.35
N GLY A 372 -9.55 15.98 -0.62
CA GLY A 372 -10.93 15.85 -0.21
C GLY A 372 -11.29 16.89 0.82
N ASN A 373 -12.20 16.57 1.73
CA ASN A 373 -12.65 17.47 2.78
C ASN A 373 -11.55 17.77 3.79
N GLY A 374 -11.28 19.07 4.02
CA GLY A 374 -10.24 19.57 4.92
C GLY A 374 -10.71 19.87 6.35
N GLY A 375 -12.00 19.73 6.64
CA GLY A 375 -12.54 20.05 7.96
C GLY A 375 -11.81 19.31 9.08
N TYR A 376 -11.61 19.98 10.21
CA TYR A 376 -10.82 19.50 11.35
C TYR A 376 -9.32 19.25 11.03
N GLY A 377 -8.81 19.73 9.91
CA GLY A 377 -7.40 19.54 9.55
C GLY A 377 -7.01 18.13 9.09
N LYS A 378 -7.97 17.23 8.80
CA LYS A 378 -7.69 15.81 8.47
C LYS A 378 -6.83 15.59 7.23
N LEU A 379 -6.63 16.63 6.39
CA LEU A 379 -5.69 16.59 5.28
C LEU A 379 -4.23 16.86 5.69
N GLY A 380 -3.99 17.45 6.88
CA GLY A 380 -2.66 17.71 7.42
C GLY A 380 -1.93 18.89 6.79
N TYR A 381 -2.63 19.90 6.31
CA TYR A 381 -2.04 21.10 5.67
C TYR A 381 -2.15 22.37 6.52
N GLU A 382 -2.38 22.24 7.81
CA GLU A 382 -2.49 23.36 8.75
C GLU A 382 -3.57 24.36 8.35
N ASN A 383 -4.70 23.84 7.88
CA ASN A 383 -5.91 24.59 7.52
C ASN A 383 -7.07 23.61 7.29
N GLN A 384 -8.28 24.14 7.15
CA GLN A 384 -9.51 23.36 6.96
C GLN A 384 -10.07 23.48 5.53
N ASN A 385 -9.23 23.83 4.54
CA ASN A 385 -9.66 23.95 3.15
C ASN A 385 -9.85 22.56 2.53
N ASP A 386 -10.93 22.40 1.77
CA ASP A 386 -11.10 21.27 0.87
C ASP A 386 -10.05 21.37 -0.25
N LEU A 387 -9.56 20.24 -0.75
CA LEU A 387 -8.56 20.16 -1.82
C LEU A 387 -8.93 19.07 -2.83
N GLY A 388 -8.65 19.32 -4.10
CA GLY A 388 -8.99 18.43 -5.20
C GLY A 388 -10.37 18.69 -5.79
N ASP A 389 -11.07 19.74 -5.32
CA ASP A 389 -12.35 20.21 -5.82
C ASP A 389 -12.23 21.42 -6.77
N GLY A 390 -11.05 22.02 -6.86
CA GLY A 390 -10.74 23.15 -7.71
C GLY A 390 -9.59 22.87 -8.68
N GLU A 391 -9.55 23.63 -9.78
CA GLU A 391 -8.45 23.57 -10.74
C GLU A 391 -7.11 23.96 -10.08
N ASN A 392 -6.05 23.24 -10.43
CA ASN A 392 -4.69 23.47 -9.95
C ASN A 392 -4.45 23.25 -8.46
N GLU A 393 -5.27 22.47 -7.78
CA GLU A 393 -5.05 22.08 -6.38
C GLU A 393 -4.25 20.79 -6.25
N MET A 394 -4.31 19.93 -7.24
CA MET A 394 -3.62 18.63 -7.29
C MET A 394 -2.22 18.74 -7.91
N GLY A 395 -1.58 17.61 -8.12
CA GLY A 395 -0.30 17.52 -8.80
C GLY A 395 0.85 18.15 -8.00
N ILE A 396 1.64 18.98 -8.65
CA ILE A 396 2.77 19.66 -8.02
C ILE A 396 2.32 20.74 -7.03
N ASN A 397 1.09 21.24 -7.15
CA ASN A 397 0.53 22.25 -6.27
C ASN A 397 0.04 21.68 -4.94
N LEU A 398 -0.34 20.39 -4.90
CA LEU A 398 -0.64 19.69 -3.67
C LEU A 398 0.69 19.39 -2.95
N ALA A 399 0.91 19.99 -1.81
CA ALA A 399 2.10 19.75 -1.00
C ALA A 399 2.10 18.32 -0.43
N ALA A 400 3.25 17.78 -0.07
CA ALA A 400 3.31 16.62 0.80
C ALA A 400 2.91 17.03 2.23
N VAL A 401 2.19 16.15 2.94
CA VAL A 401 1.90 16.30 4.37
C VAL A 401 3.20 16.33 5.16
N SER A 402 3.35 17.28 6.06
CA SER A 402 4.55 17.42 6.89
C SER A 402 4.48 16.46 8.08
N LEU A 403 5.29 15.42 8.07
CA LEU A 403 5.35 14.41 9.13
C LEU A 403 6.55 14.61 10.10
N GLY A 404 7.40 15.59 9.84
CA GLY A 404 8.66 15.89 10.56
C GLY A 404 9.85 15.87 9.62
N THR A 405 10.99 16.38 10.09
CA THR A 405 12.21 16.52 9.28
C THR A 405 12.78 15.16 8.92
N GLY A 406 12.79 14.84 7.63
CA GLY A 406 13.31 13.58 7.11
C GLY A 406 12.40 12.38 7.36
N ARG A 407 11.23 12.57 7.94
CA ARG A 407 10.28 11.46 8.16
C ARG A 407 9.50 11.12 6.89
N THR A 408 9.27 9.84 6.70
CA THR A 408 8.47 9.25 5.63
C THR A 408 7.40 8.31 6.19
N ALA A 409 6.39 7.98 5.39
CA ALA A 409 5.34 7.08 5.82
C ALA A 409 5.54 5.68 5.24
N LEU A 410 5.37 4.67 6.10
CA LEU A 410 5.27 3.27 5.72
C LEU A 410 3.83 2.88 5.40
N ALA A 411 2.86 3.38 6.18
CA ALA A 411 1.44 3.13 6.00
C ALA A 411 0.61 4.38 6.31
N ILE A 412 -0.59 4.45 5.75
CA ILE A 412 -1.56 5.51 5.95
C ILE A 412 -2.96 4.91 6.13
N SER A 413 -3.76 5.44 7.05
CA SER A 413 -5.16 5.08 7.22
C SER A 413 -6.01 6.33 7.38
N ALA A 414 -6.94 6.52 6.48
CA ALA A 414 -7.92 7.60 6.48
C ALA A 414 -9.22 7.11 7.12
N GLY A 415 -9.61 7.71 8.22
CA GLY A 415 -10.85 7.42 8.94
C GLY A 415 -12.03 8.32 8.52
N GLY A 416 -12.99 8.49 9.41
CA GLY A 416 -14.11 9.39 9.17
C GLY A 416 -13.71 10.85 9.22
N THR A 417 -13.08 11.23 10.33
CA THR A 417 -12.74 12.63 10.64
C THR A 417 -11.25 12.86 10.86
N HIS A 418 -10.42 11.82 10.78
CA HIS A 418 -8.99 11.87 11.09
C HIS A 418 -8.18 11.01 10.13
N THR A 419 -6.88 11.16 10.19
CA THR A 419 -5.90 10.39 9.41
C THR A 419 -4.74 9.99 10.31
N CYS A 420 -4.24 8.76 10.17
CA CYS A 420 -3.08 8.25 10.91
C CYS A 420 -2.03 7.69 9.95
N ALA A 421 -0.76 7.83 10.29
CA ALA A 421 0.37 7.27 9.54
C ALA A 421 1.35 6.56 10.46
N VAL A 422 1.81 5.38 10.04
CA VAL A 422 3.00 4.73 10.58
C VAL A 422 4.21 5.25 9.83
N LEU A 423 5.21 5.73 10.57
CA LEU A 423 6.40 6.34 10.01
C LEU A 423 7.56 5.33 9.84
N ASP A 424 8.59 5.75 9.13
CA ASP A 424 9.82 5.01 8.84
C ASP A 424 10.61 4.57 10.09
N ASP A 425 10.38 5.22 11.23
CA ASP A 425 10.94 4.87 12.53
C ASP A 425 10.00 4.03 13.42
N ALA A 426 8.95 3.45 12.82
CA ALA A 426 7.91 2.66 13.49
C ALA A 426 7.13 3.45 14.56
N THR A 427 7.05 4.78 14.44
CA THR A 427 6.18 5.62 15.26
C THR A 427 4.83 5.87 14.60
N LEU A 428 3.81 6.19 15.40
CA LEU A 428 2.46 6.54 14.94
C LEU A 428 2.23 8.03 15.13
N LYS A 429 1.73 8.68 14.09
CA LYS A 429 1.21 10.05 14.15
C LYS A 429 -0.19 10.10 13.57
N CYS A 430 -1.09 10.82 14.24
CA CYS A 430 -2.48 11.03 13.80
C CYS A 430 -2.81 12.52 13.79
N TRP A 431 -3.67 12.94 12.87
CA TRP A 431 -4.13 14.32 12.74
C TRP A 431 -5.59 14.36 12.24
N GLY A 432 -6.26 15.46 12.38
CA GLY A 432 -7.68 15.65 12.13
C GLY A 432 -8.44 15.95 13.41
N ASP A 433 -9.68 15.49 13.51
CA ASP A 433 -10.53 15.63 14.68
C ASP A 433 -10.02 14.79 15.87
N GLY A 434 -9.85 15.43 17.01
CA GLY A 434 -9.43 14.79 18.26
C GLY A 434 -10.52 14.64 19.31
N SER A 435 -11.75 15.11 19.01
CA SER A 435 -12.82 15.31 19.98
C SER A 435 -13.23 14.06 20.78
N SER A 436 -13.01 12.88 20.24
CA SER A 436 -13.28 11.59 20.92
C SER A 436 -12.00 10.83 21.31
N GLY A 437 -10.81 11.44 21.16
CA GLY A 437 -9.53 10.81 21.45
C GLY A 437 -8.96 9.94 20.31
N GLN A 438 -9.57 9.99 19.12
CA GLN A 438 -9.16 9.18 17.95
C GLN A 438 -7.77 9.51 17.42
N LEU A 439 -7.19 10.64 17.85
CA LEU A 439 -5.78 10.98 17.59
C LEU A 439 -4.81 10.37 18.60
N GLY A 440 -5.31 9.88 19.76
CA GLY A 440 -4.46 9.33 20.82
C GLY A 440 -3.53 10.34 21.51
N SER A 441 -3.74 11.63 21.29
CA SER A 441 -2.88 12.73 21.76
C SER A 441 -3.06 13.08 23.24
N SER A 442 -3.93 12.36 23.96
CA SER A 442 -4.31 12.61 25.35
C SER A 442 -4.93 13.99 25.56
N ASN A 443 -5.62 14.51 24.56
CA ASN A 443 -6.47 15.68 24.58
C ASN A 443 -7.55 15.57 23.51
N ALA A 444 -8.59 16.38 23.59
CA ALA A 444 -9.72 16.38 22.64
C ALA A 444 -9.58 17.47 21.56
N LEU A 445 -8.37 17.94 21.29
CA LEU A 445 -8.14 18.99 20.29
C LEU A 445 -7.95 18.38 18.90
N SER A 446 -8.47 19.07 17.89
CA SER A 446 -8.12 18.81 16.50
C SER A 446 -6.67 19.21 16.23
N VAL A 447 -6.02 18.58 15.27
CA VAL A 447 -4.63 18.84 14.89
C VAL A 447 -4.51 18.81 13.37
N GLY A 448 -3.79 19.78 12.82
CA GLY A 448 -3.56 19.94 11.37
C GLY A 448 -4.50 20.96 10.74
N ASP A 449 -5.34 21.63 11.55
CA ASP A 449 -6.26 22.70 11.13
C ASP A 449 -5.69 24.10 11.36
N ASP A 450 -4.73 24.26 12.25
CA ASP A 450 -4.04 25.52 12.51
C ASP A 450 -2.55 25.47 12.16
N ALA A 451 -1.97 26.65 11.91
CA ALA A 451 -0.58 26.77 11.48
C ALA A 451 0.41 26.38 12.58
N GLY A 452 1.34 25.48 12.28
CA GLY A 452 2.43 25.04 13.16
C GLY A 452 2.12 23.79 13.95
N GLU A 453 1.04 23.10 13.66
CA GLU A 453 0.62 21.88 14.36
C GLU A 453 1.22 20.61 13.73
N MET A 454 1.56 20.66 12.44
CA MET A 454 2.14 19.52 11.73
C MET A 454 3.67 19.48 11.82
N GLY A 455 4.27 18.47 11.21
CA GLY A 455 5.72 18.32 11.17
C GLY A 455 6.32 17.87 12.50
N GLU A 456 7.26 18.67 13.01
CA GLU A 456 7.91 18.41 14.32
C GLU A 456 6.96 18.65 15.49
N SER A 457 5.94 19.50 15.32
CA SER A 457 4.96 19.77 16.37
C SER A 457 3.93 18.67 16.51
N LEU A 458 3.69 17.89 15.43
CA LEU A 458 2.76 16.76 15.49
C LEU A 458 3.34 15.67 16.39
N ALA A 459 2.66 15.43 17.51
CA ALA A 459 3.14 14.49 18.52
C ALA A 459 3.13 13.04 18.02
N VAL A 460 4.13 12.28 18.42
CA VAL A 460 4.13 10.81 18.32
C VAL A 460 3.17 10.25 19.38
N ILE A 461 2.34 9.30 18.98
CA ILE A 461 1.39 8.66 19.91
C ILE A 461 2.13 7.67 20.79
N ALA A 462 2.04 7.89 22.11
CA ALA A 462 2.67 7.04 23.11
C ALA A 462 1.88 5.71 23.25
N LEU A 463 2.48 4.61 22.87
CA LEU A 463 1.86 3.27 22.89
C LEU A 463 2.18 2.45 24.15
N GLY A 464 2.81 3.08 25.19
CA GLY A 464 3.04 2.43 26.50
C GLY A 464 4.15 1.37 26.48
N GLY A 465 5.20 1.60 25.67
CA GLY A 465 6.39 0.72 25.59
C GLY A 465 6.30 -0.35 24.49
N GLY A 466 5.16 -0.47 23.79
CA GLY A 466 5.06 -1.28 22.57
C GLY A 466 5.56 -0.51 21.36
N SER A 467 6.35 -1.14 20.48
CA SER A 467 6.63 -0.65 19.12
C SER A 467 5.54 -1.16 18.17
N ILE A 468 5.39 -0.50 17.03
CA ILE A 468 4.43 -0.92 15.99
C ILE A 468 5.00 -2.14 15.27
N ASN A 469 4.11 -3.05 14.87
CA ASN A 469 4.49 -4.12 13.98
C ASN A 469 4.73 -3.54 12.57
N THR A 470 5.95 -3.68 12.08
CA THR A 470 6.35 -3.28 10.72
C THR A 470 6.76 -4.47 9.87
N ASP A 471 6.50 -5.68 10.35
CA ASP A 471 6.76 -6.90 9.59
C ASP A 471 5.82 -6.97 8.39
N THR A 472 6.33 -7.55 7.32
CA THR A 472 5.62 -7.71 6.05
C THR A 472 5.79 -9.14 5.53
N GLU A 473 5.11 -9.45 4.45
CA GLU A 473 5.36 -10.67 3.69
C GLU A 473 6.78 -10.66 3.11
N PRO A 474 7.40 -11.84 2.88
CA PRO A 474 8.69 -11.92 2.22
C PRO A 474 8.62 -11.40 0.77
N THR A 475 9.72 -10.86 0.27
CA THR A 475 9.86 -10.65 -1.19
C THR A 475 9.94 -11.99 -1.92
N ALA A 476 9.81 -11.97 -3.25
CA ALA A 476 9.92 -13.19 -4.05
C ALA A 476 11.28 -13.88 -3.83
N PRO A 477 11.31 -15.22 -3.76
CA PRO A 477 12.55 -15.98 -3.82
C PRO A 477 13.37 -15.63 -5.07
N GLN A 478 14.69 -15.76 -4.99
CA GLN A 478 15.57 -15.35 -6.09
C GLN A 478 16.08 -16.57 -6.87
N SER A 479 16.47 -16.35 -8.12
CA SER A 479 17.21 -17.34 -8.93
C SER A 479 16.52 -18.70 -8.99
N VAL A 480 15.23 -18.76 -9.28
CA VAL A 480 14.50 -20.03 -9.42
C VAL A 480 15.00 -20.78 -10.65
N VAL A 481 15.57 -21.95 -10.42
CA VAL A 481 16.13 -22.86 -11.46
C VAL A 481 15.43 -24.20 -11.37
N VAL A 482 15.13 -24.80 -12.52
CA VAL A 482 14.47 -26.11 -12.59
C VAL A 482 15.30 -27.08 -13.44
N VAL A 483 15.46 -28.27 -12.93
CA VAL A 483 16.15 -29.37 -13.62
C VAL A 483 15.17 -30.53 -13.81
N ALA A 484 15.03 -30.98 -15.08
CA ALA A 484 14.17 -32.10 -15.42
C ALA A 484 14.77 -33.43 -14.96
N GLY A 485 13.90 -34.35 -14.47
CA GLY A 485 14.22 -35.75 -14.19
C GLY A 485 13.20 -36.67 -14.86
N ASP A 486 13.25 -37.97 -14.54
CA ASP A 486 12.26 -38.95 -15.00
C ASP A 486 10.99 -38.84 -14.11
N THR A 487 9.87 -38.45 -14.70
CA THR A 487 8.59 -38.18 -14.04
C THR A 487 8.67 -37.16 -12.88
N GLN A 488 9.70 -36.30 -12.86
CA GLN A 488 9.95 -35.36 -11.78
C GLN A 488 10.73 -34.14 -12.26
N ALA A 489 10.75 -33.08 -11.41
CA ALA A 489 11.58 -31.90 -11.58
C ALA A 489 12.15 -31.44 -10.24
N THR A 490 13.45 -31.13 -10.21
CA THR A 490 14.05 -30.49 -9.03
C THR A 490 14.04 -29.00 -9.25
N VAL A 491 13.31 -28.29 -8.38
CA VAL A 491 13.21 -26.82 -8.33
C VAL A 491 14.14 -26.33 -7.22
N SER A 492 15.00 -25.37 -7.52
CA SER A 492 15.95 -24.78 -6.56
C SER A 492 15.86 -23.25 -6.66
N TRP A 493 16.08 -22.58 -5.55
CA TRP A 493 16.00 -21.12 -5.48
C TRP A 493 16.96 -20.55 -4.43
N ALA A 494 17.16 -19.25 -4.44
CA ALA A 494 17.77 -18.52 -3.33
C ALA A 494 16.69 -17.88 -2.45
N ALA A 495 17.01 -17.67 -1.19
CA ALA A 495 16.11 -17.00 -0.25
C ALA A 495 15.68 -15.61 -0.78
N PRO A 496 14.51 -15.09 -0.35
CA PRO A 496 14.09 -13.74 -0.68
C PRO A 496 15.12 -12.72 -0.20
N ALA A 497 15.27 -11.60 -0.94
CA ALA A 497 16.19 -10.52 -0.56
C ALA A 497 15.76 -9.84 0.76
N ASN A 498 14.45 -9.83 1.03
CA ASN A 498 13.88 -9.34 2.28
C ASN A 498 12.87 -10.39 2.79
N ASN A 499 13.06 -10.85 4.02
CA ASN A 499 12.18 -11.78 4.69
C ASN A 499 10.94 -11.12 5.31
N GLY A 500 10.79 -9.80 5.13
CA GLY A 500 9.66 -9.04 5.64
C GLY A 500 9.74 -8.69 7.12
N GLY A 501 10.92 -8.83 7.77
CA GLY A 501 11.09 -8.58 9.21
C GLY A 501 10.94 -9.84 10.07
N SER A 502 10.18 -10.84 9.62
CA SER A 502 10.05 -12.11 10.32
C SER A 502 10.67 -13.27 9.53
N ALA A 503 11.09 -14.33 10.22
CA ALA A 503 11.78 -15.47 9.61
C ALA A 503 10.88 -16.17 8.58
N VAL A 504 11.47 -16.59 7.45
CA VAL A 504 10.79 -17.48 6.51
C VAL A 504 10.59 -18.85 7.19
N THR A 505 9.36 -19.31 7.21
CA THR A 505 8.94 -20.56 7.85
C THR A 505 8.68 -21.68 6.86
N ASP A 506 8.42 -21.33 5.60
CA ASP A 506 8.09 -22.30 4.53
C ASP A 506 8.33 -21.72 3.14
N TYR A 507 8.36 -22.60 2.14
CA TYR A 507 8.31 -22.27 0.72
C TYR A 507 7.19 -23.02 0.02
N VAL A 508 6.34 -22.32 -0.70
CA VAL A 508 5.27 -22.90 -1.51
C VAL A 508 5.76 -23.06 -2.94
N VAL A 509 5.83 -24.30 -3.41
CA VAL A 509 6.20 -24.65 -4.79
C VAL A 509 4.94 -24.97 -5.58
N GLU A 510 4.76 -24.32 -6.70
CA GLU A 510 3.63 -24.56 -7.60
C GLU A 510 4.13 -24.90 -9.01
N TYR A 511 3.36 -25.74 -9.69
CA TYR A 511 3.65 -26.15 -11.06
C TYR A 511 2.38 -26.12 -11.92
N SER A 512 2.58 -25.94 -13.22
CA SER A 512 1.52 -25.89 -14.22
C SER A 512 2.01 -26.47 -15.53
N VAL A 513 1.12 -27.10 -16.32
CA VAL A 513 1.44 -27.44 -17.72
C VAL A 513 1.67 -26.13 -18.47
N SER A 514 2.77 -26.04 -19.21
CA SER A 514 3.17 -24.81 -19.91
C SER A 514 2.05 -24.31 -20.83
N GLY A 515 1.67 -23.04 -20.66
CA GLY A 515 0.55 -22.43 -21.38
C GLY A 515 -0.81 -22.59 -20.69
N SER A 516 -0.91 -23.35 -19.60
CA SER A 516 -2.11 -23.40 -18.75
C SER A 516 -2.14 -22.21 -17.79
N VAL A 517 -3.34 -21.75 -17.44
CA VAL A 517 -3.55 -20.71 -16.44
C VAL A 517 -3.78 -21.25 -15.02
N THR A 518 -3.90 -22.58 -14.89
CA THR A 518 -4.12 -23.24 -13.59
C THR A 518 -2.81 -23.73 -13.00
N TRP A 519 -2.56 -23.40 -11.73
CA TRP A 519 -1.38 -23.82 -10.97
C TRP A 519 -1.79 -24.83 -9.91
N SER A 520 -0.97 -25.84 -9.72
CA SER A 520 -1.13 -26.86 -8.69
C SER A 520 -0.04 -26.70 -7.65
N VAL A 521 -0.41 -26.66 -6.37
CA VAL A 521 0.55 -26.64 -5.26
C VAL A 521 1.15 -28.03 -5.13
N PHE A 522 2.48 -28.08 -5.04
CA PHE A 522 3.20 -29.29 -4.66
C PHE A 522 3.30 -29.34 -3.13
N ASN A 523 2.72 -30.36 -2.51
CA ASN A 523 2.73 -30.50 -1.07
C ASN A 523 3.95 -31.31 -0.63
N ASP A 524 5.01 -30.62 -0.22
CA ASP A 524 6.26 -31.16 0.32
C ASP A 524 6.36 -31.03 1.85
N GLY A 525 5.29 -30.50 2.50
CA GLY A 525 5.25 -30.20 3.93
C GLY A 525 5.96 -28.88 4.25
N ILE A 526 5.90 -28.47 5.52
CA ILE A 526 6.53 -27.22 5.98
C ILE A 526 8.06 -27.39 5.98
N SER A 527 8.76 -26.57 5.21
CA SER A 527 10.22 -26.67 5.03
C SER A 527 10.86 -25.33 4.67
N THR A 528 11.98 -25.02 5.31
CA THR A 528 12.85 -23.89 4.96
C THR A 528 13.95 -24.30 3.95
N SER A 529 13.88 -25.47 3.36
CA SER A 529 14.79 -25.92 2.29
C SER A 529 14.70 -24.98 1.09
N LEU A 530 15.82 -24.74 0.43
CA LEU A 530 15.90 -23.92 -0.79
C LEU A 530 15.78 -24.78 -2.06
N SER A 531 15.23 -25.96 -1.94
CA SER A 531 14.93 -26.84 -3.08
C SER A 531 13.82 -27.85 -2.74
N ALA A 532 13.03 -28.21 -3.74
CA ALA A 532 12.04 -29.27 -3.68
C ALA A 532 12.08 -30.12 -4.96
N THR A 533 11.75 -31.40 -4.83
CA THR A 533 11.62 -32.30 -5.99
C THR A 533 10.15 -32.60 -6.23
N VAL A 534 9.58 -31.95 -7.23
CA VAL A 534 8.19 -32.14 -7.66
C VAL A 534 8.11 -33.46 -8.41
N THR A 535 7.33 -34.40 -7.88
CA THR A 535 7.15 -35.75 -8.43
C THR A 535 5.79 -35.96 -9.06
N GLY A 536 5.58 -37.03 -9.81
CA GLY A 536 4.29 -37.35 -10.45
C GLY A 536 4.01 -36.54 -11.71
N LEU A 537 5.03 -35.96 -12.31
CA LEU A 537 4.95 -35.27 -13.60
C LEU A 537 4.87 -36.31 -14.73
N ILE A 538 4.28 -35.92 -15.85
CA ILE A 538 4.19 -36.78 -17.05
C ILE A 538 5.37 -36.45 -17.96
N ASN A 539 6.15 -37.47 -18.33
CA ASN A 539 7.23 -37.32 -19.30
C ASN A 539 6.69 -36.78 -20.64
N ASP A 540 7.53 -36.08 -21.38
CA ASP A 540 7.21 -35.41 -22.64
C ASP A 540 6.15 -34.32 -22.57
N THR A 541 5.75 -33.91 -21.35
CA THR A 541 4.85 -32.76 -21.10
C THR A 541 5.68 -31.62 -20.53
N SER A 542 5.54 -30.43 -21.13
CA SER A 542 6.26 -29.22 -20.65
C SER A 542 5.55 -28.60 -19.44
N TYR A 543 6.32 -28.26 -18.39
CA TYR A 543 5.85 -27.65 -17.16
C TYR A 543 6.58 -26.35 -16.84
N SER A 544 5.83 -25.39 -16.29
CA SER A 544 6.33 -24.16 -15.69
C SER A 544 6.23 -24.27 -14.16
N PHE A 545 7.15 -23.61 -13.44
CA PHE A 545 7.25 -23.65 -11.98
C PHE A 545 7.34 -22.24 -11.41
N ARG A 546 6.82 -22.08 -10.21
CA ARG A 546 6.96 -20.85 -9.43
C ARG A 546 7.09 -21.16 -7.94
N VAL A 547 7.77 -20.28 -7.20
CA VAL A 547 8.03 -20.45 -5.77
C VAL A 547 7.70 -19.15 -5.04
N SER A 548 7.05 -19.24 -3.88
CA SER A 548 6.87 -18.15 -2.93
C SER A 548 7.43 -18.53 -1.57
N ALA A 549 7.88 -17.55 -0.79
CA ALA A 549 8.29 -17.73 0.59
C ALA A 549 7.13 -17.39 1.53
N LEU A 550 7.00 -18.10 2.65
CA LEU A 550 6.02 -17.86 3.70
C LEU A 550 6.75 -17.45 4.98
N ASN A 551 6.30 -16.39 5.67
CA ASN A 551 6.72 -16.04 7.02
C ASN A 551 5.51 -16.03 7.98
N ALA A 552 5.70 -15.54 9.20
CA ALA A 552 4.62 -15.46 10.20
C ALA A 552 3.45 -14.56 9.75
N ILE A 553 3.69 -13.65 8.80
CA ILE A 553 2.69 -12.69 8.32
C ILE A 553 1.84 -13.32 7.22
N ASN A 554 2.47 -13.78 6.13
CA ASN A 554 1.77 -14.41 5.01
C ASN A 554 2.75 -15.00 3.98
N THR A 555 2.19 -15.56 2.89
CA THR A 555 2.93 -15.95 1.70
C THR A 555 3.26 -14.70 0.88
N GLY A 556 4.52 -14.52 0.59
CA GLY A 556 5.03 -13.40 -0.18
C GLY A 556 4.87 -13.56 -1.69
N ALA A 557 5.47 -12.64 -2.43
CA ALA A 557 5.43 -12.61 -3.89
C ALA A 557 6.04 -13.87 -4.51
N VAL A 558 5.50 -14.30 -5.66
CA VAL A 558 5.98 -15.47 -6.40
C VAL A 558 7.19 -15.13 -7.26
N ALA A 559 8.16 -16.04 -7.34
CA ALA A 559 9.22 -16.04 -8.34
C ALA A 559 8.93 -17.13 -9.38
N LEU A 560 8.89 -16.76 -10.65
CA LEU A 560 8.77 -17.68 -11.76
C LEU A 560 10.13 -18.25 -12.12
N ALA A 561 10.20 -19.55 -12.45
CA ALA A 561 11.40 -20.12 -13.09
C ALA A 561 11.58 -19.48 -14.48
N SER A 562 12.82 -19.18 -14.82
CA SER A 562 13.18 -18.54 -16.11
C SER A 562 12.87 -19.38 -17.34
N THR A 563 12.74 -20.70 -17.18
CA THR A 563 12.48 -21.66 -18.26
C THR A 563 11.49 -22.72 -17.82
N SER A 564 10.60 -23.12 -18.73
CA SER A 564 9.82 -24.35 -18.57
C SER A 564 10.73 -25.57 -18.88
N ILE A 565 10.42 -26.71 -18.24
CA ILE A 565 11.13 -27.98 -18.49
C ILE A 565 10.16 -29.08 -18.93
N THR A 566 10.72 -30.07 -19.62
CA THR A 566 10.00 -31.28 -20.01
C THR A 566 10.67 -32.46 -19.36
N PRO A 567 10.05 -33.17 -18.39
CA PRO A 567 10.58 -34.42 -17.84
C PRO A 567 10.78 -35.45 -18.94
N VAL A 568 11.82 -36.21 -18.84
CA VAL A 568 12.15 -37.23 -19.83
C VAL A 568 12.56 -38.54 -19.16
N THR A 569 12.23 -39.70 -19.77
CA THR A 569 12.67 -40.99 -19.28
C THR A 569 14.19 -41.07 -19.32
N THR A 570 14.83 -41.30 -18.19
CA THR A 570 16.26 -41.57 -18.11
C THR A 570 16.49 -42.99 -18.59
N THR A 571 16.89 -43.14 -19.84
CA THR A 571 17.46 -44.43 -20.32
C THR A 571 18.85 -44.56 -19.73
N THR A 572 18.99 -45.35 -18.68
CA THR A 572 20.31 -45.72 -18.16
C THR A 572 20.99 -46.59 -19.22
N THR A 573 21.77 -45.99 -20.08
CA THR A 573 22.65 -46.73 -20.98
C THR A 573 23.77 -47.30 -20.12
N THR A 574 23.63 -48.56 -19.72
CA THR A 574 24.69 -49.31 -19.08
C THR A 574 25.75 -49.56 -20.15
N THR A 575 26.74 -48.71 -20.25
CA THR A 575 27.91 -48.95 -21.09
C THR A 575 28.72 -50.02 -20.41
N THR A 576 28.50 -51.29 -20.81
CA THR A 576 29.35 -52.40 -20.42
C THR A 576 30.70 -52.22 -21.14
N THR A 577 31.64 -51.61 -20.46
CA THR A 577 33.02 -51.55 -20.93
C THR A 577 33.61 -52.94 -20.74
N THR A 578 33.60 -53.71 -21.81
CA THR A 578 34.37 -54.98 -21.88
C THR A 578 35.87 -54.63 -21.89
N VAL A 579 36.50 -54.76 -20.73
CA VAL A 579 37.95 -54.65 -20.60
C VAL A 579 38.52 -55.98 -21.15
N ALA A 580 39.14 -55.88 -22.30
CA ALA A 580 39.96 -57.01 -22.87
C ALA A 580 41.20 -57.22 -21.99
N THR A 581 41.22 -58.32 -21.24
CA THR A 581 42.35 -58.74 -20.45
C THR A 581 43.44 -59.27 -21.36
N THR A 582 44.51 -58.53 -21.53
CA THR A 582 45.79 -59.08 -22.00
C THR A 582 46.58 -59.59 -20.80
N THR A 583 46.73 -60.91 -20.75
CA THR A 583 47.53 -61.57 -19.76
C THR A 583 49.04 -61.35 -20.04
N THR A 584 49.74 -60.78 -19.04
CA THR A 584 51.21 -60.98 -18.95
C THR A 584 51.55 -61.44 -17.54
N VAL A 585 52.19 -62.59 -17.52
CA VAL A 585 52.65 -63.35 -16.35
C VAL A 585 53.89 -62.69 -15.76
N GLY A 586 54.03 -62.67 -14.46
CA GLY A 586 55.30 -62.33 -13.82
C GLY A 586 55.26 -62.11 -12.32
N SER A 587 55.42 -63.20 -11.57
CA SER A 587 56.12 -63.40 -10.27
C SER A 587 55.84 -62.52 -9.03
N THR A 588 55.22 -63.21 -8.06
CA THR A 588 55.57 -63.35 -6.61
C THR A 588 56.24 -62.19 -5.87
N ILE A 589 55.69 -61.82 -4.75
CA ILE A 589 56.15 -62.00 -3.35
C ILE A 589 55.05 -61.57 -2.37
N THR A 590 54.67 -62.48 -1.47
CA THR A 590 53.95 -62.30 -0.21
C THR A 590 54.95 -61.84 0.88
N PRO A 591 54.63 -61.09 1.94
CA PRO A 591 53.98 -61.72 3.10
C PRO A 591 52.95 -60.85 3.90
N THR A 592 51.94 -61.56 4.34
CA THR A 592 51.23 -61.62 5.60
C THR A 592 51.65 -60.65 6.73
N ILE A 593 50.69 -60.00 7.38
CA ILE A 593 50.39 -60.05 8.84
C ILE A 593 49.07 -59.37 9.14
N THR A 594 48.12 -60.09 9.68
CA THR A 594 46.96 -59.66 10.53
C THR A 594 47.50 -59.65 12.00
N PRO A 595 46.97 -58.85 12.95
CA PRO A 595 45.73 -59.26 13.61
C PRO A 595 44.79 -58.11 14.14
N THR A 596 43.53 -58.43 14.11
CA THR A 596 42.41 -58.18 15.02
C THR A 596 42.77 -57.69 16.40
N ILE A 597 41.95 -56.76 16.97
CA ILE A 597 41.32 -56.83 18.30
C ILE A 597 40.23 -55.74 18.44
N THR A 598 39.00 -56.17 18.66
CA THR A 598 37.92 -55.47 19.40
C THR A 598 38.07 -55.78 20.89
N PRO A 599 37.73 -54.91 21.84
CA PRO A 599 36.47 -55.07 22.55
C PRO A 599 35.77 -53.78 23.07
N THR A 600 34.52 -53.77 22.97
CA THR A 600 33.36 -53.58 23.89
C THR A 600 33.66 -53.03 25.30
N ILE A 601 32.76 -52.11 25.76
CA ILE A 601 31.96 -52.08 27.00
C ILE A 601 31.80 -50.68 27.59
N THR A 602 30.55 -50.30 27.73
CA THR A 602 29.81 -49.29 28.54
C THR A 602 30.09 -49.34 30.07
N PRO A 603 29.36 -48.58 30.92
CA PRO A 603 29.20 -47.12 31.12
C PRO A 603 29.48 -46.71 32.58
N ALA A 604 29.40 -45.42 32.94
CA ALA A 604 28.79 -44.97 34.19
C ALA A 604 28.99 -43.46 34.48
N ASN A 605 27.91 -42.90 34.93
CA ASN A 605 27.64 -41.69 35.73
C ASN A 605 28.79 -40.98 36.47
N SER A 606 28.82 -39.66 36.47
CA SER A 606 28.28 -38.79 37.50
C SER A 606 28.87 -37.39 37.48
N SER A 607 27.99 -36.47 37.80
CA SER A 607 28.13 -35.07 38.21
C SER A 607 29.51 -34.56 38.65
N THR A 608 29.82 -33.33 38.27
CA THR A 608 29.96 -32.16 39.17
C THR A 608 30.42 -30.91 38.42
N ASN A 609 29.90 -29.77 38.85
CA ASN A 609 30.27 -28.40 38.54
C ASN A 609 31.78 -28.13 38.60
N ILE A 610 32.26 -27.10 37.89
CA ILE A 610 32.92 -25.89 38.39
C ILE A 610 33.50 -25.06 37.21
N THR A 611 33.00 -23.83 37.08
CA THR A 611 33.58 -22.48 36.89
C THR A 611 34.90 -22.28 36.11
N THR A 612 34.77 -21.34 35.15
CA THR A 612 35.72 -20.28 34.73
C THR A 612 37.13 -20.62 34.24
N THR A 613 37.50 -20.19 33.07
CA THR A 613 38.30 -18.97 32.78
C THR A 613 38.64 -18.90 31.29
N SER A 614 38.59 -17.70 30.78
CA SER A 614 39.04 -17.31 29.44
C SER A 614 40.53 -17.50 29.24
N THR A 615 40.94 -17.95 28.07
CA THR A 615 42.24 -17.59 27.52
C THR A 615 42.18 -17.59 25.97
N THR A 616 42.47 -16.42 25.47
CA THR A 616 42.75 -16.10 24.06
C THR A 616 44.03 -16.84 23.62
N VAL A 617 43.98 -17.55 22.49
CA VAL A 617 45.19 -17.93 21.77
C VAL A 617 45.00 -17.63 20.29
N THR A 618 45.74 -16.63 19.85
CA THR A 618 46.01 -16.29 18.47
C THR A 618 46.98 -17.33 17.87
N SER A 619 46.68 -17.92 16.76
CA SER A 619 47.68 -18.55 15.92
C SER A 619 47.46 -18.25 14.46
N THR A 620 48.34 -17.43 13.94
CA THR A 620 48.65 -17.23 12.54
C THR A 620 49.28 -18.50 11.96
N SER A 621 48.79 -18.94 10.81
CA SER A 621 49.61 -19.74 9.92
C SER A 621 49.33 -19.39 8.46
N THR A 622 50.27 -18.71 7.89
CA THR A 622 50.53 -18.55 6.48
C THR A 622 50.86 -19.90 5.81
N SER A 623 50.22 -20.18 4.71
CA SER A 623 50.83 -21.12 3.74
C SER A 623 50.62 -20.61 2.32
N THR A 624 51.72 -20.22 1.76
CA THR A 624 52.00 -19.88 0.38
C THR A 624 51.91 -21.16 -0.49
N ILE A 625 51.14 -21.10 -1.55
CA ILE A 625 51.39 -21.98 -2.71
C ILE A 625 51.42 -21.10 -3.95
N ALA A 626 52.60 -20.94 -4.46
CA ALA A 626 52.88 -20.41 -5.78
C ALA A 626 52.64 -21.53 -6.82
N THR A 627 51.94 -21.20 -7.89
CA THR A 627 52.09 -21.96 -9.14
C THR A 627 52.09 -20.98 -10.30
N THR A 628 53.25 -20.88 -10.87
CA THR A 628 53.68 -20.27 -12.11
C THR A 628 52.98 -20.93 -13.31
N ILE A 629 52.41 -20.16 -14.22
CA ILE A 629 52.42 -20.50 -15.65
C ILE A 629 52.59 -19.20 -16.43
N SER A 630 53.60 -19.21 -17.21
CA SER A 630 54.17 -18.28 -18.15
C SER A 630 53.37 -18.19 -19.45
N THR A 631 53.30 -17.10 -20.05
CA THR A 631 53.90 -16.48 -21.25
C THR A 631 52.94 -16.11 -22.35
N THR A 632 53.04 -14.83 -22.66
CA THR A 632 53.29 -14.20 -23.97
C THR A 632 52.10 -14.09 -24.95
N ILE A 633 51.68 -12.86 -25.24
CA ILE A 633 51.90 -12.18 -26.53
C ILE A 633 51.62 -10.70 -26.31
N ALA A 634 52.66 -9.90 -26.47
CA ALA A 634 52.59 -8.44 -26.62
C ALA A 634 52.27 -8.13 -28.08
N THR A 635 51.19 -7.38 -28.32
CA THR A 635 51.02 -6.65 -29.57
C THR A 635 50.69 -5.21 -29.22
N THR A 636 51.69 -4.39 -29.42
CA THR A 636 51.64 -2.94 -29.28
C THR A 636 50.75 -2.37 -30.40
N ILE A 637 49.58 -1.81 -30.04
CA ILE A 637 48.89 -0.90 -30.92
C ILE A 637 48.91 0.48 -30.24
N THR A 638 49.77 1.32 -30.76
CA THR A 638 49.84 2.74 -30.43
C THR A 638 48.67 3.42 -31.14
N THR A 639 47.58 3.66 -30.43
CA THR A 639 46.55 4.57 -30.90
C THR A 639 46.67 5.87 -30.13
N THR A 640 47.07 6.90 -30.86
CA THR A 640 47.08 8.29 -30.41
C THR A 640 45.64 8.72 -30.14
N ILE A 641 45.22 8.78 -28.88
CA ILE A 641 43.94 9.34 -28.46
C ILE A 641 44.14 10.86 -28.36
N THR A 642 43.66 11.55 -29.36
CA THR A 642 43.40 13.01 -29.26
C THR A 642 42.24 13.19 -28.30
N THR A 643 42.51 13.65 -27.10
CA THR A 643 41.51 14.06 -26.12
C THR A 643 40.84 15.33 -26.59
N THR A 644 39.72 15.19 -27.32
CA THR A 644 38.74 16.26 -27.41
C THR A 644 38.01 16.29 -26.08
N ALA A 645 38.21 17.35 -25.34
CA ALA A 645 37.48 17.61 -24.10
C ALA A 645 35.98 17.65 -24.40
N LEU A 646 35.23 16.69 -23.87
CA LEU A 646 33.78 16.75 -23.81
C LEU A 646 33.37 17.99 -23.00
N PRO A 647 32.40 18.77 -23.45
CA PRO A 647 31.91 19.89 -22.67
C PRO A 647 31.32 19.34 -21.35
N GLN A 648 31.86 19.82 -20.26
CA GLN A 648 31.28 19.55 -18.95
C GLN A 648 29.83 20.05 -18.96
N ILE A 649 28.87 19.15 -18.81
CA ILE A 649 27.49 19.53 -18.55
C ILE A 649 27.47 20.14 -17.15
N ILE A 650 27.46 21.46 -17.07
CA ILE A 650 27.24 22.19 -15.83
C ILE A 650 25.77 21.98 -15.48
N VAL A 651 25.47 21.02 -14.61
CA VAL A 651 24.14 20.88 -14.00
C VAL A 651 23.94 22.13 -13.15
N ALA A 652 23.09 23.03 -13.62
CA ALA A 652 22.74 24.22 -12.88
C ALA A 652 22.11 23.83 -11.53
N ARG A 653 22.74 24.28 -10.44
CA ARG A 653 22.21 24.06 -9.08
C ARG A 653 20.84 24.73 -8.95
N LYS A 654 19.80 23.94 -8.72
CA LYS A 654 18.44 24.43 -8.46
C LYS A 654 18.35 24.94 -7.03
N ILE A 655 18.07 26.23 -6.86
CA ILE A 655 17.83 26.85 -5.55
C ILE A 655 16.31 26.98 -5.41
N PRO A 656 15.69 26.44 -4.35
CA PRO A 656 14.25 26.53 -4.16
C PRO A 656 13.80 27.97 -3.93
N SER A 657 12.56 28.29 -4.29
CA SER A 657 11.92 29.56 -3.97
C SER A 657 11.48 29.57 -2.52
N LEU A 658 11.50 30.73 -1.87
CA LEU A 658 11.00 30.91 -0.51
C LEU A 658 9.82 31.90 -0.51
N LEU A 659 8.73 31.52 0.10
CA LEU A 659 7.60 32.38 0.37
C LEU A 659 7.71 32.95 1.79
N VAL A 660 7.73 34.27 1.91
CA VAL A 660 7.79 34.98 3.19
C VAL A 660 6.43 35.65 3.45
N GLN A 661 5.67 35.07 4.33
CA GLN A 661 4.35 35.57 4.76
C GLN A 661 4.06 35.14 6.22
N PRO A 662 3.04 35.67 6.88
CA PRO A 662 2.33 36.90 6.57
C PRO A 662 3.07 38.15 7.05
N PHE A 663 2.88 39.29 6.41
CA PHE A 663 3.20 40.57 6.97
C PHE A 663 1.96 41.17 7.64
N ALA A 664 2.11 41.74 8.82
CA ALA A 664 1.01 42.50 9.46
C ALA A 664 0.53 43.66 8.60
N LEU A 665 -0.71 44.07 8.77
CA LEU A 665 -1.28 45.17 7.99
C LEU A 665 -0.46 46.45 8.21
N ASN A 666 -0.10 47.12 7.11
CA ASN A 666 0.71 48.37 7.13
C ASN A 666 2.10 48.27 7.76
N VAL A 667 2.65 47.07 7.90
CA VAL A 667 4.03 46.81 8.43
C VAL A 667 4.94 46.23 7.38
N SER A 668 6.16 46.73 7.32
CA SER A 668 7.26 46.23 6.44
C SER A 668 8.34 45.51 7.22
N LYS A 669 8.27 45.45 8.56
CA LYS A 669 9.26 44.77 9.41
C LYS A 669 9.02 43.25 9.40
N LEU A 670 10.13 42.49 9.46
CA LEU A 670 10.09 41.03 9.56
C LEU A 670 9.83 40.58 10.99
N SER A 671 8.96 39.60 11.17
CA SER A 671 8.77 38.91 12.47
C SER A 671 9.93 37.95 12.74
N THR A 672 10.06 37.51 13.99
CA THR A 672 11.08 36.54 14.40
C THR A 672 11.00 35.25 13.56
N THR A 673 9.78 34.74 13.32
CA THR A 673 9.54 33.56 12.50
C THR A 673 10.00 33.75 11.06
N GLN A 674 9.68 34.90 10.46
CA GLN A 674 10.15 35.24 9.11
C GLN A 674 11.66 35.40 9.03
N LEU A 675 12.29 35.97 10.05
CA LEU A 675 13.76 36.06 10.15
C LEU A 675 14.39 34.67 10.20
N ASN A 676 13.86 33.76 11.01
CA ASN A 676 14.35 32.38 11.11
C ASN A 676 14.24 31.63 9.76
N ARG A 677 13.12 31.77 9.05
CA ARG A 677 12.97 31.20 7.69
C ARG A 677 14.00 31.77 6.72
N LEU A 678 14.26 33.06 6.76
CA LEU A 678 15.26 33.70 5.93
C LEU A 678 16.69 33.28 6.28
N VAL A 679 16.99 33.06 7.55
CA VAL A 679 18.30 32.52 7.99
C VAL A 679 18.50 31.12 7.41
N ARG A 680 17.52 30.22 7.56
CA ARG A 680 17.59 28.88 6.96
C ARG A 680 17.70 28.92 5.43
N TYR A 681 16.97 29.81 4.76
CA TYR A 681 17.06 29.96 3.31
C TYR A 681 18.45 30.49 2.88
N SER A 682 19.06 31.39 3.66
CA SER A 682 20.38 31.97 3.33
C SER A 682 21.48 30.92 3.27
N THR A 683 21.34 29.76 3.95
CA THR A 683 22.31 28.66 3.86
C THR A 683 22.37 28.01 2.48
N ASN A 684 21.33 28.15 1.68
CA ASN A 684 21.24 27.61 0.32
C ASN A 684 21.84 28.58 -0.73
N LEU A 685 22.22 29.82 -0.33
CA LEU A 685 22.75 30.86 -1.21
C LEU A 685 24.26 30.90 -1.16
N LYS A 686 24.89 31.23 -2.30
CA LYS A 686 26.35 31.38 -2.45
C LYS A 686 26.67 32.73 -3.03
N ARG A 687 27.94 33.15 -2.86
CA ARG A 687 28.48 34.35 -3.52
C ARG A 687 28.27 34.25 -5.03
N GLY A 688 27.74 35.29 -5.65
CA GLY A 688 27.44 35.36 -7.09
C GLY A 688 26.02 34.96 -7.46
N ASP A 689 25.23 34.30 -6.58
CA ASP A 689 23.84 34.00 -6.85
C ASP A 689 23.01 35.29 -7.02
N THR A 690 22.02 35.25 -7.90
CA THR A 690 21.07 36.34 -8.07
C THR A 690 19.78 36.05 -7.32
N VAL A 691 19.39 36.92 -6.40
CA VAL A 691 18.16 36.82 -5.61
C VAL A 691 17.17 37.88 -6.06
N THR A 692 15.95 37.43 -6.41
CA THR A 692 14.82 38.31 -6.74
C THR A 692 13.77 38.19 -5.67
N CYS A 693 13.47 39.31 -5.00
CA CYS A 693 12.38 39.40 -4.01
C CYS A 693 11.17 40.10 -4.64
N THR A 694 10.10 39.39 -4.90
CA THR A 694 8.88 39.90 -5.51
C THR A 694 7.77 40.02 -4.47
N SER A 695 7.22 41.21 -4.28
CA SER A 695 6.05 41.44 -3.47
C SER A 695 4.87 41.79 -4.36
N TYR A 696 3.74 41.17 -4.10
CA TYR A 696 2.52 41.35 -4.88
C TYR A 696 1.52 42.22 -4.17
N SER A 697 0.75 43.01 -4.91
CA SER A 697 -0.40 43.79 -4.42
C SER A 697 -1.57 43.65 -5.37
N GLY A 698 -2.79 43.81 -4.84
CA GLY A 698 -4.00 44.05 -5.64
C GLY A 698 -3.94 45.41 -6.34
N ARG A 699 -4.68 45.54 -7.43
CA ARG A 699 -4.86 46.85 -8.09
C ARG A 699 -5.71 47.75 -7.17
N ASN A 700 -5.20 48.94 -6.84
CA ASN A 700 -6.04 49.99 -6.32
C ASN A 700 -6.77 50.73 -7.48
N ALA A 701 -7.69 51.59 -7.17
CA ALA A 701 -8.47 52.36 -8.15
C ALA A 701 -7.58 53.23 -9.10
N LEU A 702 -6.30 53.44 -8.76
CA LEU A 702 -5.33 54.21 -9.53
C LEU A 702 -4.26 53.33 -10.24
N GLY A 703 -4.30 52.03 -10.10
CA GLY A 703 -3.36 51.11 -10.74
C GLY A 703 -1.90 51.19 -10.22
N VAL A 704 -1.65 51.81 -9.07
CA VAL A 704 -0.33 52.05 -8.50
C VAL A 704 0.03 50.98 -7.48
N VAL A 705 1.26 50.45 -7.56
CA VAL A 705 1.80 49.49 -6.59
C VAL A 705 2.10 50.21 -5.26
N SER A 706 1.60 49.68 -4.17
CA SER A 706 1.77 50.25 -2.84
C SER A 706 3.25 50.35 -2.45
N ARG A 707 3.65 51.56 -1.91
CA ARG A 707 5.00 51.77 -1.35
C ARG A 707 5.38 50.74 -0.29
N ILE A 708 4.41 50.25 0.50
CA ILE A 708 4.63 49.23 1.53
C ILE A 708 5.08 47.91 0.90
N ASN A 709 4.57 47.55 -0.26
CA ASN A 709 4.97 46.30 -0.93
C ASN A 709 6.40 46.36 -1.47
N VAL A 710 6.81 47.50 -2.06
CA VAL A 710 8.20 47.73 -2.44
C VAL A 710 9.11 47.64 -1.21
N GLN A 711 8.69 48.22 -0.10
CA GLN A 711 9.47 48.24 1.15
C GLN A 711 9.56 46.86 1.80
N ARG A 712 8.50 46.01 1.74
CA ARG A 712 8.55 44.63 2.17
C ARG A 712 9.56 43.81 1.36
N ALA A 713 9.51 43.88 0.05
CA ALA A 713 10.47 43.20 -0.82
C ALA A 713 11.91 43.64 -0.56
N ARG A 714 12.13 44.94 -0.36
CA ARG A 714 13.45 45.51 0.01
C ARG A 714 13.93 44.97 1.36
N THR A 715 13.10 44.93 2.37
CA THR A 715 13.45 44.45 3.71
C THR A 715 13.92 42.97 3.66
N VAL A 716 13.22 42.11 2.92
CA VAL A 716 13.62 40.71 2.72
C VAL A 716 14.94 40.58 1.97
N CYS A 717 15.09 41.29 0.85
CA CYS A 717 16.29 41.22 0.03
C CYS A 717 17.52 41.80 0.75
N ASN A 718 17.37 42.91 1.47
CA ASN A 718 18.46 43.53 2.25
C ASN A 718 18.95 42.58 3.36
N PHE A 719 18.01 41.88 4.03
CA PHE A 719 18.36 40.87 5.04
C PHE A 719 19.23 39.75 4.42
N LEU A 720 18.81 39.18 3.28
CA LEU A 720 19.58 38.11 2.61
C LEU A 720 20.96 38.62 2.12
N SER A 721 21.03 39.84 1.56
CA SER A 721 22.27 40.42 1.14
C SER A 721 23.25 40.68 2.30
N ALA A 722 22.74 41.00 3.48
CA ALA A 722 23.54 41.16 4.69
C ALA A 722 24.08 39.83 5.23
N LYS A 723 23.38 38.71 4.96
CA LYS A 723 23.77 37.37 5.43
C LYS A 723 24.75 36.66 4.48
N VAL A 724 24.66 36.90 3.19
CA VAL A 724 25.52 36.26 2.17
C VAL A 724 26.21 37.33 1.32
N SER A 725 27.50 37.49 1.54
CA SER A 725 28.28 38.49 0.81
C SER A 725 28.39 38.17 -0.69
N GLY A 726 28.22 39.19 -1.53
CA GLY A 726 28.35 39.06 -2.97
C GLY A 726 27.13 38.52 -3.70
N LEU A 727 25.92 38.49 -3.03
CA LEU A 727 24.67 38.28 -3.72
C LEU A 727 24.34 39.43 -4.69
N ARG A 728 23.77 39.07 -5.83
CA ARG A 728 23.12 40.02 -6.74
C ARG A 728 21.65 40.11 -6.37
N VAL A 729 21.16 41.28 -6.02
CA VAL A 729 19.82 41.47 -5.46
C VAL A 729 18.92 42.21 -6.42
N ARG A 730 17.74 41.70 -6.71
CA ARG A 730 16.70 42.36 -7.50
C ARG A 730 15.39 42.45 -6.69
N VAL A 731 14.88 43.65 -6.52
CA VAL A 731 13.60 43.90 -5.82
C VAL A 731 12.53 44.19 -6.86
N ILE A 732 11.45 43.44 -6.83
CA ILE A 732 10.30 43.61 -7.71
C ILE A 732 9.03 43.78 -6.85
N ALA A 733 8.20 44.74 -7.21
CA ALA A 733 6.84 44.82 -6.72
C ALA A 733 5.89 44.73 -7.92
N ALA A 734 5.02 43.78 -7.91
CA ALA A 734 4.13 43.46 -9.01
C ALA A 734 2.66 43.37 -8.57
N PHE A 735 1.76 43.42 -9.53
CA PHE A 735 0.37 43.05 -9.31
C PHE A 735 0.24 41.53 -9.29
N ALA A 736 -0.63 40.99 -8.40
CA ALA A 736 -0.93 39.58 -8.42
C ALA A 736 -1.64 39.24 -9.75
N PRO A 737 -1.17 38.24 -10.51
CA PRO A 737 -1.93 37.75 -11.64
C PRO A 737 -3.25 37.17 -11.14
N SER A 738 -4.36 37.51 -11.77
CA SER A 738 -5.71 37.02 -11.51
C SER A 738 -6.35 37.33 -10.12
N ALA A 739 -6.03 38.44 -9.49
CA ALA A 739 -6.83 38.89 -8.35
C ALA A 739 -8.23 39.33 -8.83
N PRO A 740 -9.32 38.72 -8.35
CA PRO A 740 -10.67 39.15 -8.76
C PRO A 740 -10.94 40.61 -8.33
N VAL A 741 -11.57 41.37 -9.22
CA VAL A 741 -12.04 42.73 -8.94
C VAL A 741 -13.29 42.58 -8.08
N HIS A 742 -13.17 42.73 -6.77
CA HIS A 742 -14.33 42.82 -5.91
C HIS A 742 -14.77 44.29 -5.76
N SER A 743 -15.98 44.57 -6.25
CA SER A 743 -16.73 45.75 -5.88
C SER A 743 -17.13 45.64 -4.40
N SER A 744 -16.89 46.72 -3.66
CA SER A 744 -17.20 46.83 -2.25
C SER A 744 -18.69 46.65 -2.00
N THR A 745 -19.08 45.60 -1.31
CA THR A 745 -20.14 45.65 -0.25
C THR A 745 -20.23 44.28 0.40
N THR A 746 -20.21 44.27 1.72
CA THR A 746 -20.36 43.18 2.67
C THR A 746 -19.09 42.39 2.99
N GLY A 747 -18.63 42.54 4.25
CA GLY A 747 -17.52 41.79 4.81
C GLY A 747 -17.83 40.30 4.91
N SER A 748 -17.17 39.53 4.05
CA SER A 748 -17.19 38.09 4.08
C SER A 748 -15.75 37.55 4.21
N LEU A 749 -15.62 36.31 4.67
CA LEU A 749 -14.38 35.59 4.85
C LEU A 749 -13.44 35.61 3.61
N LEU A 750 -14.03 35.70 2.40
CA LEU A 750 -13.33 35.83 1.12
C LEU A 750 -12.50 37.12 1.00
N ALA A 751 -12.96 38.23 1.59
CA ALA A 751 -12.20 39.48 1.62
C ALA A 751 -10.94 39.36 2.48
N TRP A 752 -10.96 38.52 3.51
CA TRP A 752 -9.82 38.28 4.40
C TRP A 752 -8.74 37.40 3.73
N GLN A 753 -9.17 36.39 3.00
CA GLN A 753 -8.23 35.51 2.23
C GLN A 753 -7.55 36.28 1.10
N SER A 754 -8.25 37.14 0.37
CA SER A 754 -7.69 37.99 -0.67
C SER A 754 -6.65 39.00 -0.10
N LEU A 755 -6.90 39.55 1.10
CA LEU A 755 -5.96 40.43 1.80
C LEU A 755 -4.68 39.69 2.24
N ASN A 756 -4.72 38.40 2.57
CA ASN A 756 -3.55 37.61 2.92
C ASN A 756 -2.66 37.31 1.70
N LEU A 757 -3.24 37.03 0.54
CA LEU A 757 -2.50 36.88 -0.73
C LEU A 757 -1.69 38.14 -1.08
N LEU A 758 -2.18 39.31 -0.77
CA LEU A 758 -1.53 40.59 -1.07
C LEU A 758 -0.38 40.97 -0.14
N ARG A 759 -0.10 40.17 0.90
CA ARG A 759 0.97 40.43 1.89
C ARG A 759 2.22 39.59 1.72
N ARG A 760 2.36 38.90 0.59
CA ARG A 760 3.43 37.93 0.33
C ARG A 760 4.66 38.53 -0.29
N VAL A 761 5.83 38.02 0.04
CA VAL A 761 7.08 38.26 -0.67
C VAL A 761 7.62 36.93 -1.14
N ILE A 762 7.73 36.75 -2.45
CA ILE A 762 8.36 35.55 -3.04
C ILE A 762 9.83 35.83 -3.28
N VAL A 763 10.69 34.96 -2.78
CA VAL A 763 12.11 35.01 -2.97
C VAL A 763 12.53 33.95 -3.97
N GLN A 764 13.08 34.36 -5.10
CA GLN A 764 13.62 33.45 -6.10
C GLN A 764 15.12 33.68 -6.24
N ALA A 765 15.88 32.61 -6.27
CA ALA A 765 17.31 32.68 -6.46
C ALA A 765 17.74 31.93 -7.72
N ARG A 766 18.70 32.51 -8.43
CA ARG A 766 19.40 31.84 -9.55
C ARG A 766 20.85 31.69 -9.18
N PRO A 767 21.48 30.52 -9.45
CA PRO A 767 22.91 30.33 -9.25
C PRO A 767 23.73 31.37 -10.06
N GLY A 768 24.79 31.86 -9.47
CA GLY A 768 25.81 32.60 -10.20
C GLY A 768 26.61 31.66 -11.10
N LEU A 769 26.94 32.10 -12.29
CA LEU A 769 27.83 31.40 -13.22
C LEU A 769 29.25 31.37 -12.67
#